data_a36a6d143563160fd364949801b8a37b
#
_entry.id   a36a6d143563160fd364949801b8a37b
#
_cell.length_a   1.000
_cell.length_b   1.000
_cell.length_c   1.000
_cell.angle_alpha   90.00
_cell.angle_beta   90.00
_cell.angle_gamma   90.00
#
_symmetry.space_group_name_H-M   'P 1'
#
loop_
_entity.id
_entity.type
_entity.pdbx_description
1 polymer ?
#
loop_
_entity_poly.entity_id
_entity_poly.type
_entity_poly.pdbx_seq_one_letter_code
_entity_poly.pdbx_strand_id
1 'polypeptide(L)'
;MPPLRPSAALLIGATCLGSGIALAVARQAVVHLAPPLNPNSSTAALKAARFRSLDPERRRDAALLLSGQPERTPAERQQLLRGQGWGTSPLAAVALKQSAQSASALGKEQQAQALWQALLRRFPQEPASADALYALGQRQQLLRRFPAHPAALAAAVEASDSLHLARWGARWPGAEALLRRSCESPKQRLTSEQRQLLAGGLLQLGQLEVAERCLAGEQPSPELALSLGRSLLRGTNAEQMRGQALLLQLAQQQPAGPLAREATALLAEEPDAAVLPRLMQLPKPLREGPAVQARLALEQRIPWQPVLERWPQEPSSWELQWQLARQALLKRQWPEADRILGAIPSSQLPAVLAARQLFWQGYIAQQRGQNDTATRLWTTLLRTQPVGYYSWRAMVRLGQPLPAATQQQSGRSAELSWHPLASGNPRLDALWRTGQALEAWESWRHERGGRSPQGPEQLLLEGRLRTAIGDDWTGLGQLEFANLRLPQSSCREQWQRAQQQHPRRFQAELAQAAQQEGVDLELLWGVARQESRFSPGVSSPVGAVGLLQLMPDTAAELAGRRVSTEELQTPDLNAQLGARYLHRLLERWQQQPFLTVASYNAGPGAVASWLNPALPDPEQEPELWSEAIPYPETRLYVKKVLGNRWSYQLLQGDPAQICKQA
;
A
#
# COMPACT_ATOMS: atom_id res chain seq x y z
N MET A 1 57.09 69.50 8.37
CA MET A 1 56.66 68.27 9.08
C MET A 1 56.07 67.34 8.05
N PRO A 2 56.64 66.16 7.79
CA PRO A 2 56.09 65.21 6.83
C PRO A 2 55.00 64.39 7.47
N PRO A 3 54.03 63.84 6.69
CA PRO A 3 52.89 63.05 7.21
C PRO A 3 53.36 61.64 7.58
N LEU A 4 52.86 61.16 8.72
CA LEU A 4 53.05 59.86 9.24
C LEU A 4 52.45 58.79 8.29
N ARG A 5 53.25 57.80 7.91
CA ARG A 5 52.80 56.62 7.17
C ARG A 5 51.98 55.71 8.11
N PRO A 6 50.84 55.10 7.68
CA PRO A 6 50.12 54.16 8.49
C PRO A 6 50.95 52.90 8.66
N SER A 7 51.03 52.37 9.89
CA SER A 7 51.84 51.25 10.29
C SER A 7 51.38 49.95 9.61
N ALA A 8 52.34 49.16 9.16
CA ALA A 8 52.17 47.83 8.54
C ALA A 8 51.30 46.85 9.38
N ALA A 9 51.14 47.12 10.67
CA ALA A 9 50.30 46.31 11.57
C ALA A 9 48.78 46.42 11.26
N LEU A 10 48.32 47.56 10.72
CA LEU A 10 46.90 47.72 10.33
C LEU A 10 46.57 47.02 9.00
N LEU A 11 47.53 46.88 8.10
CA LEU A 11 47.34 46.14 6.84
C LEU A 11 47.35 44.63 7.05
N ILE A 12 48.11 44.10 8.00
CA ILE A 12 48.10 42.65 8.34
C ILE A 12 46.80 42.30 9.07
N GLY A 13 46.27 43.15 9.94
CA GLY A 13 45.00 42.95 10.60
C GLY A 13 43.80 42.94 9.61
N ALA A 14 43.79 43.82 8.62
CA ALA A 14 42.71 43.89 7.61
C ALA A 14 42.75 42.72 6.64
N THR A 15 43.92 42.22 6.26
CA THR A 15 44.05 41.02 5.40
C THR A 15 43.68 39.74 6.15
N CYS A 16 43.99 39.59 7.44
CA CYS A 16 43.58 38.45 8.25
C CYS A 16 42.04 38.43 8.51
N LEU A 17 41.41 39.57 8.74
CA LEU A 17 39.97 39.68 8.88
C LEU A 17 39.24 39.42 7.56
N GLY A 18 39.70 39.93 6.44
CA GLY A 18 39.14 39.68 5.12
C GLY A 18 39.26 38.21 4.70
N SER A 19 40.42 37.57 4.98
CA SER A 19 40.63 36.15 4.73
C SER A 19 39.75 35.27 5.63
N GLY A 20 39.53 35.65 6.88
CA GLY A 20 38.66 34.97 7.83
C GLY A 20 37.17 35.02 7.41
N ILE A 21 36.72 36.18 6.96
CA ILE A 21 35.35 36.37 6.47
C ILE A 21 35.17 35.65 5.14
N ALA A 22 36.11 35.72 4.20
CA ALA A 22 36.05 34.97 2.95
C ALA A 22 36.06 33.45 3.17
N LEU A 23 36.84 32.94 4.12
CA LEU A 23 36.85 31.53 4.51
C LEU A 23 35.54 31.13 5.19
N ALA A 24 34.95 31.98 6.03
CA ALA A 24 33.66 31.72 6.67
C ALA A 24 32.51 31.73 5.66
N VAL A 25 32.49 32.65 4.72
CA VAL A 25 31.49 32.70 3.64
C VAL A 25 31.67 31.54 2.66
N ALA A 26 32.88 31.17 2.29
CA ALA A 26 33.15 30.02 1.46
C ALA A 26 32.78 28.70 2.19
N ARG A 27 33.04 28.60 3.50
CA ARG A 27 32.61 27.44 4.32
C ARG A 27 31.09 27.38 4.44
N GLN A 28 30.40 28.49 4.60
CA GLN A 28 28.95 28.55 4.66
C GLN A 28 28.30 28.18 3.30
N ALA A 29 28.89 28.66 2.19
CA ALA A 29 28.46 28.32 0.83
C ALA A 29 28.67 26.81 0.52
N VAL A 30 29.78 26.21 0.95
CA VAL A 30 30.04 24.78 0.77
C VAL A 30 29.10 23.91 1.61
N VAL A 31 28.70 24.39 2.81
CA VAL A 31 27.72 23.69 3.65
C VAL A 31 26.32 23.68 2.99
N HIS A 32 25.94 24.73 2.29
CA HIS A 32 24.65 24.79 1.57
C HIS A 32 24.65 24.07 0.21
N LEU A 33 25.80 23.76 -0.36
CA LEU A 33 25.91 23.09 -1.67
C LEU A 33 25.94 21.56 -1.59
N ALA A 34 26.17 20.97 -0.42
CA ALA A 34 26.21 19.53 -0.28
C ALA A 34 24.77 18.93 -0.23
N PRO A 35 24.43 17.94 -1.08
CA PRO A 35 23.10 17.36 -1.12
C PRO A 35 22.68 16.81 0.25
N PRO A 36 21.38 16.89 0.61
CA PRO A 36 20.88 16.35 1.87
C PRO A 36 21.20 14.86 1.99
N LEU A 37 21.63 14.43 3.19
CA LEU A 37 21.84 13.02 3.49
C LEU A 37 20.49 12.30 3.56
N ASN A 38 20.45 11.07 3.07
CA ASN A 38 19.27 10.23 3.04
C ASN A 38 19.67 8.74 3.08
N PRO A 39 18.75 7.79 3.16
CA PRO A 39 19.06 6.35 3.20
C PRO A 39 19.90 5.81 2.02
N ASN A 40 19.87 6.48 0.85
CA ASN A 40 20.71 6.11 -0.31
C ASN A 40 22.16 6.64 -0.18
N SER A 41 22.48 7.43 0.83
CA SER A 41 23.84 7.95 1.04
C SER A 41 24.78 6.80 1.43
N SER A 42 25.93 6.70 0.77
CA SER A 42 26.91 5.64 1.07
C SER A 42 27.42 5.71 2.51
N THR A 43 27.70 4.56 3.11
CA THR A 43 28.25 4.48 4.48
C THR A 43 29.52 5.32 4.63
N ALA A 44 30.36 5.43 3.60
CA ALA A 44 31.53 6.29 3.61
C ALA A 44 31.16 7.78 3.70
N ALA A 45 30.17 8.23 2.91
CA ALA A 45 29.68 9.60 2.96
C ALA A 45 29.03 9.92 4.32
N LEU A 46 28.26 8.99 4.88
CA LEU A 46 27.66 9.14 6.21
C LEU A 46 28.71 9.23 7.32
N LYS A 47 29.77 8.37 7.29
CA LYS A 47 30.89 8.44 8.25
C LYS A 47 31.63 9.77 8.11
N ALA A 48 31.92 10.23 6.89
CA ALA A 48 32.54 11.52 6.66
C ALA A 48 31.70 12.67 7.22
N ALA A 49 30.40 12.67 6.97
CA ALA A 49 29.48 13.68 7.50
C ALA A 49 29.41 13.64 9.03
N ARG A 50 29.35 12.46 9.67
CA ARG A 50 29.25 12.32 11.12
C ARG A 50 30.48 12.84 11.86
N PHE A 51 31.68 12.59 11.35
CA PHE A 51 32.92 12.85 12.08
C PHE A 51 33.72 14.06 11.57
N ARG A 52 33.46 14.52 10.33
CA ARG A 52 34.24 15.60 9.71
C ARG A 52 33.42 16.84 9.36
N SER A 53 32.08 16.77 9.30
CA SER A 53 31.25 17.92 8.98
C SER A 53 31.35 18.98 10.08
N LEU A 54 31.40 20.25 9.70
CA LEU A 54 31.29 21.40 10.61
C LEU A 54 29.83 21.72 10.95
N ASP A 55 28.89 21.29 10.09
CA ASP A 55 27.46 21.46 10.30
C ASP A 55 26.92 20.44 11.35
N PRO A 56 26.45 20.92 12.50
CA PRO A 56 25.96 20.05 13.55
C PRO A 56 24.67 19.30 13.17
N GLU A 57 23.82 19.87 12.32
CA GLU A 57 22.59 19.20 11.83
C GLU A 57 22.97 18.05 10.90
N ARG A 58 23.89 18.28 9.96
CA ARG A 58 24.38 17.23 9.07
C ARG A 58 25.08 16.11 9.83
N ARG A 59 25.78 16.42 10.95
CA ARG A 59 26.34 15.37 11.84
C ARG A 59 25.26 14.54 12.50
N ARG A 60 24.15 15.14 12.93
CA ARG A 60 23.02 14.44 13.52
C ARG A 60 22.30 13.58 12.50
N ASP A 61 22.02 14.09 11.30
CA ASP A 61 21.42 13.33 10.21
C ASP A 61 22.24 12.06 9.91
N ALA A 62 23.57 12.23 9.76
CA ALA A 62 24.48 11.12 9.52
C ALA A 62 24.50 10.11 10.69
N ALA A 63 24.45 10.60 11.94
CA ALA A 63 24.41 9.75 13.13
C ALA A 63 23.15 8.88 13.14
N LEU A 64 21.97 9.46 12.86
CA LEU A 64 20.69 8.76 12.81
C LEU A 64 20.66 7.73 11.68
N LEU A 65 21.12 8.09 10.49
CA LEU A 65 21.20 7.16 9.35
C LEU A 65 22.16 6.00 9.62
N LEU A 66 23.33 6.26 10.20
CA LEU A 66 24.29 5.21 10.57
C LEU A 66 23.79 4.31 11.70
N SER A 67 23.17 4.89 12.73
CA SER A 67 22.65 4.13 13.87
C SER A 67 21.45 3.24 13.49
N GLY A 68 20.72 3.60 12.43
CA GLY A 68 19.60 2.82 11.90
C GLY A 68 20.02 1.61 11.05
N GLN A 69 21.32 1.45 10.71
CA GLN A 69 21.80 0.29 9.94
C GLN A 69 21.67 -1.01 10.78
N PRO A 70 21.11 -2.10 10.21
CA PRO A 70 20.79 -3.32 10.97
C PRO A 70 21.99 -3.95 11.67
N GLU A 71 23.15 -3.91 11.02
CA GLU A 71 24.41 -4.53 11.51
C GLU A 71 25.03 -3.79 12.70
N ARG A 72 24.52 -2.62 13.12
CA ARG A 72 25.11 -1.84 14.20
C ARG A 72 24.78 -2.42 15.57
N THR A 73 25.83 -2.63 16.36
CA THR A 73 25.70 -3.03 17.76
C THR A 73 25.17 -1.88 18.64
N PRO A 74 24.59 -2.18 19.83
CA PRO A 74 24.17 -1.13 20.78
C PRO A 74 25.32 -0.19 21.19
N ALA A 75 26.55 -0.69 21.31
CA ALA A 75 27.73 0.10 21.63
C ALA A 75 28.09 1.08 20.50
N GLU A 76 28.08 0.64 19.26
CA GLU A 76 28.30 1.50 18.09
C GLU A 76 27.21 2.58 17.98
N ARG A 77 25.93 2.20 18.16
CA ARG A 77 24.81 3.15 18.16
C ARG A 77 25.00 4.22 19.23
N GLN A 78 25.38 3.83 20.46
CA GLN A 78 25.64 4.77 21.55
C GLN A 78 26.77 5.74 21.19
N GLN A 79 27.86 5.26 20.56
CA GLN A 79 28.97 6.10 20.11
C GLN A 79 28.55 7.07 18.99
N LEU A 80 27.80 6.59 17.99
CA LEU A 80 27.32 7.41 16.88
C LEU A 80 26.40 8.54 17.35
N LEU A 81 25.53 8.24 18.32
CA LEU A 81 24.51 9.19 18.82
C LEU A 81 25.03 10.12 19.93
N ARG A 82 26.25 9.92 20.43
CA ARG A 82 26.81 10.73 21.52
C ARG A 82 26.73 12.22 21.18
N GLY A 83 26.08 13.01 22.04
CA GLY A 83 25.92 14.45 21.89
C GLY A 83 24.95 14.90 20.77
N GLN A 84 24.14 13.99 20.17
CA GLN A 84 23.24 14.36 19.07
C GLN A 84 21.81 14.74 19.52
N GLY A 85 21.51 14.63 20.81
CA GLY A 85 20.21 15.03 21.36
C GLY A 85 20.06 16.53 21.65
N TRP A 86 20.85 17.42 21.05
CA TRP A 86 20.80 18.87 21.26
C TRP A 86 19.65 19.54 20.47
N GLY A 87 19.28 20.78 20.87
CA GLY A 87 18.29 21.61 20.18
C GLY A 87 16.84 21.15 20.40
N THR A 88 15.92 21.66 19.57
CA THR A 88 14.47 21.44 19.67
C THR A 88 13.87 20.68 18.50
N SER A 89 14.71 20.22 17.58
CA SER A 89 14.27 19.42 16.41
C SER A 89 13.68 18.06 16.83
N PRO A 90 12.68 17.51 16.13
CA PRO A 90 12.19 16.15 16.36
C PRO A 90 13.31 15.10 16.23
N LEU A 91 14.32 15.36 15.40
CA LEU A 91 15.49 14.49 15.29
C LEU A 91 16.34 14.43 16.57
N ALA A 92 16.32 15.47 17.40
CA ALA A 92 16.96 15.45 18.73
C ALA A 92 16.19 14.52 19.69
N ALA A 93 14.87 14.50 19.62
CA ALA A 93 14.04 13.57 20.39
C ALA A 93 14.36 12.11 19.99
N VAL A 94 14.45 11.83 18.68
CA VAL A 94 14.83 10.51 18.18
C VAL A 94 16.24 10.10 18.63
N ALA A 95 17.21 11.01 18.56
CA ALA A 95 18.57 10.75 19.02
C ALA A 95 18.62 10.41 20.51
N LEU A 96 17.83 11.08 21.35
CA LEU A 96 17.69 10.75 22.78
C LEU A 96 17.03 9.37 22.99
N LYS A 97 15.94 9.06 22.25
CA LYS A 97 15.28 7.75 22.28
C LYS A 97 16.26 6.64 21.97
N GLN A 98 16.94 6.70 20.81
CA GLN A 98 17.86 5.65 20.38
C GLN A 98 19.09 5.54 21.30
N SER A 99 19.55 6.66 21.90
CA SER A 99 20.60 6.63 22.91
C SER A 99 20.16 5.93 24.20
N ALA A 100 18.91 6.16 24.64
CA ALA A 100 18.34 5.49 25.79
C ALA A 100 18.16 3.98 25.55
N GLN A 101 17.61 3.60 24.41
CA GLN A 101 17.48 2.20 23.98
C GLN A 101 18.84 1.49 23.94
N SER A 102 19.84 2.15 23.38
CA SER A 102 21.20 1.60 23.34
C SER A 102 21.81 1.44 24.74
N ALA A 103 21.55 2.37 25.66
CA ALA A 103 22.00 2.30 27.04
C ALA A 103 21.34 1.14 27.79
N SER A 104 20.01 0.96 27.65
CA SER A 104 19.28 -0.19 28.21
C SER A 104 19.83 -1.53 27.66
N ALA A 105 20.03 -1.63 26.36
CA ALA A 105 20.58 -2.83 25.73
C ALA A 105 22.03 -3.18 26.19
N LEU A 106 22.75 -2.20 26.74
CA LEU A 106 24.10 -2.37 27.35
C LEU A 106 24.05 -2.57 28.87
N GLY A 107 22.86 -2.71 29.47
CA GLY A 107 22.69 -2.83 30.92
C GLY A 107 23.02 -1.56 31.72
N LYS A 108 23.09 -0.39 31.06
CA LYS A 108 23.38 0.91 31.69
C LYS A 108 22.09 1.60 32.14
N GLU A 109 21.36 0.96 33.05
CA GLU A 109 19.99 1.36 33.40
C GLU A 109 19.88 2.78 33.93
N GLN A 110 20.80 3.24 34.80
CA GLN A 110 20.80 4.63 35.31
C GLN A 110 20.96 5.65 34.15
N GLN A 111 21.83 5.37 33.20
CA GLN A 111 22.02 6.22 32.01
C GLN A 111 20.77 6.21 31.12
N ALA A 112 20.18 5.05 30.90
CA ALA A 112 18.96 4.91 30.12
C ALA A 112 17.80 5.71 30.75
N GLN A 113 17.60 5.56 32.06
CA GLN A 113 16.56 6.27 32.81
C GLN A 113 16.76 7.79 32.74
N ALA A 114 17.98 8.29 32.89
CA ALA A 114 18.28 9.72 32.76
C ALA A 114 17.96 10.26 31.36
N LEU A 115 18.26 9.49 30.30
CA LEU A 115 17.96 9.84 28.90
C LEU A 115 16.44 9.82 28.64
N TRP A 116 15.71 8.83 29.13
CA TRP A 116 14.24 8.78 29.05
C TRP A 116 13.58 9.98 29.73
N GLN A 117 14.02 10.34 30.94
CA GLN A 117 13.53 11.52 31.64
C GLN A 117 13.87 12.82 30.90
N ALA A 118 15.08 12.92 30.33
CA ALA A 118 15.46 14.08 29.53
C ALA A 118 14.60 14.21 28.27
N LEU A 119 14.27 13.10 27.61
CA LEU A 119 13.37 13.07 26.46
C LEU A 119 11.98 13.60 26.84
N LEU A 120 11.38 13.09 27.92
CA LEU A 120 10.05 13.54 28.38
C LEU A 120 9.98 15.01 28.78
N ARG A 121 11.03 15.51 29.46
CA ARG A 121 11.09 16.93 29.85
C ARG A 121 11.19 17.85 28.64
N ARG A 122 12.00 17.49 27.64
CA ARG A 122 12.31 18.39 26.51
C ARG A 122 11.36 18.24 25.35
N PHE A 123 10.84 17.04 25.11
CA PHE A 123 10.04 16.68 23.96
C PHE A 123 8.74 15.97 24.34
N PRO A 124 7.94 16.53 25.24
CA PRO A 124 6.78 15.81 25.78
C PRO A 124 5.74 15.43 24.71
N GLN A 125 5.66 16.15 23.59
CA GLN A 125 4.68 15.91 22.52
C GLN A 125 5.23 15.12 21.32
N GLU A 126 6.52 14.83 21.31
CA GLU A 126 7.11 14.06 20.20
C GLU A 126 6.78 12.57 20.31
N PRO A 127 6.51 11.88 19.18
CA PRO A 127 6.22 10.45 19.19
C PRO A 127 7.27 9.59 19.90
N ALA A 128 8.55 9.96 19.77
CA ALA A 128 9.65 9.30 20.47
C ALA A 128 9.47 9.22 22.00
N SER A 129 8.65 10.11 22.57
CA SER A 129 8.36 10.13 24.01
C SER A 129 7.37 9.02 24.45
N ALA A 130 6.69 8.37 23.51
CA ALA A 130 5.87 7.20 23.81
C ALA A 130 6.72 6.05 24.37
N ASP A 131 7.89 5.80 23.77
CA ASP A 131 8.82 4.78 24.26
C ASP A 131 9.35 5.11 25.65
N ALA A 132 9.59 6.41 25.93
CA ALA A 132 10.02 6.85 27.25
C ALA A 132 8.93 6.66 28.32
N LEU A 133 7.68 6.96 27.99
CA LEU A 133 6.54 6.73 28.88
C LEU A 133 6.36 5.23 29.18
N TYR A 134 6.55 4.38 28.18
CA TYR A 134 6.51 2.93 28.34
C TYR A 134 7.65 2.44 29.25
N ALA A 135 8.89 2.82 28.94
CA ALA A 135 10.07 2.41 29.69
C ALA A 135 10.05 2.87 31.16
N LEU A 136 9.41 4.01 31.44
CA LEU A 136 9.25 4.54 32.81
C LEU A 136 7.95 4.11 33.49
N GLY A 137 7.17 3.18 32.91
CA GLY A 137 5.95 2.64 33.48
C GLY A 137 4.77 3.63 33.57
N GLN A 138 4.82 4.74 32.85
CA GLN A 138 3.80 5.80 32.88
C GLN A 138 2.62 5.49 31.92
N ARG A 139 2.00 4.30 32.10
CA ARG A 139 0.96 3.74 31.23
C ARG A 139 -0.20 4.69 30.95
N GLN A 140 -0.78 5.30 31.98
CA GLN A 140 -1.94 6.18 31.79
C GLN A 140 -1.64 7.38 30.88
N GLN A 141 -0.45 7.97 31.03
CA GLN A 141 -0.02 9.07 30.18
C GLN A 141 0.25 8.59 28.75
N LEU A 142 0.86 7.42 28.60
CA LEU A 142 1.13 6.79 27.32
C LEU A 142 -0.16 6.58 26.52
N LEU A 143 -1.15 5.88 27.10
CA LEU A 143 -2.42 5.58 26.43
C LEU A 143 -3.22 6.84 26.07
N ARG A 144 -3.14 7.89 26.87
CA ARG A 144 -3.84 9.16 26.57
C ARG A 144 -3.15 9.98 25.49
N ARG A 145 -1.82 10.07 25.49
CA ARG A 145 -1.06 10.99 24.62
C ARG A 145 -0.69 10.38 23.30
N PHE A 146 -0.41 9.09 23.27
CA PHE A 146 0.05 8.35 22.10
C PHE A 146 -0.75 7.04 21.90
N PRO A 147 -2.09 7.11 21.83
CA PRO A 147 -2.96 5.94 22.03
C PRO A 147 -2.72 4.81 21.04
N ALA A 148 -2.31 5.11 19.82
CA ALA A 148 -2.09 4.08 18.80
C ALA A 148 -0.60 3.83 18.50
N HIS A 149 0.32 4.42 19.30
CA HIS A 149 1.75 4.12 19.20
C HIS A 149 2.01 2.65 19.58
N PRO A 150 2.96 1.94 18.93
CA PRO A 150 3.28 0.55 19.26
C PRO A 150 3.50 0.29 20.75
N ALA A 151 4.19 1.20 21.45
CA ALA A 151 4.38 1.10 22.90
C ALA A 151 3.06 1.15 23.69
N ALA A 152 2.07 1.95 23.24
CA ALA A 152 0.75 2.02 23.87
C ALA A 152 -0.07 0.75 23.60
N LEU A 153 0.01 0.21 22.40
CA LEU A 153 -0.67 -1.04 22.03
C LEU A 153 -0.10 -2.24 22.80
N ALA A 154 1.23 -2.30 22.95
CA ALA A 154 1.88 -3.31 23.80
C ALA A 154 1.42 -3.18 25.26
N ALA A 155 1.43 -1.98 25.82
CA ALA A 155 0.94 -1.72 27.18
C ALA A 155 -0.56 -2.05 27.36
N ALA A 156 -1.37 -1.88 26.33
CA ALA A 156 -2.79 -2.25 26.33
C ALA A 156 -2.99 -3.77 26.34
N VAL A 157 -2.18 -4.53 25.58
CA VAL A 157 -2.20 -6.01 25.62
C VAL A 157 -1.80 -6.50 27.01
N GLU A 158 -0.71 -5.99 27.59
CA GLU A 158 -0.27 -6.34 28.95
C GLU A 158 -1.35 -6.06 30.02
N ALA A 159 -2.13 -4.98 29.80
CA ALA A 159 -3.24 -4.61 30.70
C ALA A 159 -4.56 -5.33 30.37
N SER A 160 -4.62 -6.14 29.32
CA SER A 160 -5.86 -6.75 28.77
C SER A 160 -6.94 -5.70 28.45
N ASP A 161 -6.53 -4.50 27.99
CA ASP A 161 -7.44 -3.40 27.63
C ASP A 161 -7.98 -3.58 26.20
N SER A 162 -9.01 -4.42 26.10
CA SER A 162 -9.66 -4.73 24.82
C SER A 162 -10.32 -3.51 24.15
N LEU A 163 -10.82 -2.55 24.94
CA LEU A 163 -11.46 -1.35 24.39
C LEU A 163 -10.45 -0.42 23.74
N HIS A 164 -9.29 -0.25 24.38
CA HIS A 164 -8.19 0.50 23.79
C HIS A 164 -7.72 -0.15 22.48
N LEU A 165 -7.54 -1.47 22.49
CA LEU A 165 -7.11 -2.23 21.31
C LEU A 165 -8.16 -2.18 20.19
N ALA A 166 -9.45 -2.31 20.49
CA ALA A 166 -10.52 -2.20 19.51
C ALA A 166 -10.51 -0.85 18.78
N ARG A 167 -10.19 0.21 19.50
CA ARG A 167 -10.18 1.57 18.94
C ARG A 167 -8.91 1.89 18.15
N TRP A 168 -7.74 1.44 18.63
CA TRP A 168 -6.46 1.94 18.15
C TRP A 168 -5.55 0.89 17.53
N GLY A 169 -5.78 -0.40 17.79
CA GLY A 169 -4.90 -1.47 17.37
C GLY A 169 -5.55 -2.83 17.29
N ALA A 170 -6.72 -2.96 16.65
CA ALA A 170 -7.41 -4.24 16.54
C ALA A 170 -6.54 -5.35 15.91
N ARG A 171 -5.65 -4.98 14.97
CA ARG A 171 -4.69 -5.91 14.31
C ARG A 171 -3.38 -6.09 15.07
N TRP A 172 -3.21 -5.48 16.24
CA TRP A 172 -2.01 -5.66 17.04
C TRP A 172 -1.90 -7.10 17.56
N PRO A 173 -0.69 -7.70 17.59
CA PRO A 173 -0.52 -9.06 18.10
C PRO A 173 -1.15 -9.25 19.48
N GLY A 174 -1.99 -10.28 19.62
CA GLY A 174 -2.72 -10.58 20.84
C GLY A 174 -4.04 -9.82 21.03
N ALA A 175 -4.34 -8.80 20.22
CA ALA A 175 -5.58 -8.02 20.34
C ALA A 175 -6.83 -8.87 20.05
N GLU A 176 -6.84 -9.68 18.98
CA GLU A 176 -8.00 -10.47 18.56
C GLU A 176 -8.57 -11.32 19.71
N ALA A 177 -7.72 -12.08 20.39
CA ALA A 177 -8.12 -12.93 21.51
C ALA A 177 -8.77 -12.13 22.65
N LEU A 178 -8.28 -10.92 22.92
CA LEU A 178 -8.83 -10.03 23.93
C LEU A 178 -10.20 -9.46 23.52
N LEU A 179 -10.33 -9.02 22.25
CA LEU A 179 -11.60 -8.50 21.73
C LEU A 179 -12.69 -9.58 21.78
N ARG A 180 -12.40 -10.77 21.27
CA ARG A 180 -13.33 -11.91 21.29
C ARG A 180 -13.77 -12.27 22.70
N ARG A 181 -12.81 -12.44 23.61
CA ARG A 181 -13.09 -12.74 25.03
C ARG A 181 -13.99 -11.70 25.69
N SER A 182 -13.80 -10.42 25.37
CA SER A 182 -14.62 -9.35 25.94
C SER A 182 -16.05 -9.37 25.42
N CYS A 183 -16.27 -9.72 24.15
CA CYS A 183 -17.60 -9.87 23.58
C CYS A 183 -18.33 -11.15 24.06
N GLU A 184 -17.61 -12.23 24.26
CA GLU A 184 -18.17 -13.56 24.59
C GLU A 184 -18.32 -13.76 26.11
N SER A 185 -17.80 -12.84 26.95
CA SER A 185 -17.84 -12.97 28.39
C SER A 185 -19.22 -12.63 28.95
N PRO A 186 -19.94 -13.60 29.57
CA PRO A 186 -21.25 -13.34 30.19
C PRO A 186 -21.15 -12.46 31.45
N LYS A 187 -19.95 -12.32 32.01
CA LYS A 187 -19.72 -11.55 33.25
C LYS A 187 -19.52 -10.06 32.98
N GLN A 188 -19.23 -9.67 31.74
CA GLN A 188 -18.92 -8.28 31.39
C GLN A 188 -20.17 -7.57 30.88
N ARG A 189 -20.72 -6.65 31.69
CA ARG A 189 -21.82 -5.77 31.23
C ARG A 189 -21.24 -4.65 30.38
N LEU A 190 -21.20 -4.84 29.06
CA LEU A 190 -20.77 -3.83 28.09
C LEU A 190 -21.87 -2.78 27.89
N THR A 191 -21.49 -1.51 27.77
CA THR A 191 -22.39 -0.46 27.29
C THR A 191 -22.59 -0.59 25.77
N SER A 192 -23.61 0.07 25.21
CA SER A 192 -23.85 0.11 23.76
C SER A 192 -22.60 0.62 23.01
N GLU A 193 -22.01 1.72 23.47
CA GLU A 193 -20.79 2.29 22.86
C GLU A 193 -19.61 1.28 22.87
N GLN A 194 -19.42 0.56 23.97
CA GLN A 194 -18.37 -0.46 24.07
C GLN A 194 -18.61 -1.64 23.12
N ARG A 195 -19.87 -2.10 22.96
CA ARG A 195 -20.22 -3.15 21.99
C ARG A 195 -19.93 -2.71 20.57
N GLN A 196 -20.36 -1.49 20.21
CA GLN A 196 -20.09 -0.90 18.88
C GLN A 196 -18.59 -0.84 18.60
N LEU A 197 -17.80 -0.41 19.57
CA LEU A 197 -16.36 -0.30 19.45
C LEU A 197 -15.69 -1.67 19.25
N LEU A 198 -16.03 -2.65 20.07
CA LEU A 198 -15.51 -4.02 19.97
C LEU A 198 -15.92 -4.67 18.63
N ALA A 199 -17.19 -4.53 18.24
CA ALA A 199 -17.68 -5.03 16.95
C ALA A 199 -16.92 -4.40 15.78
N GLY A 200 -16.64 -3.09 15.83
CA GLY A 200 -15.84 -2.40 14.82
C GLY A 200 -14.40 -2.96 14.72
N GLY A 201 -13.77 -3.23 15.86
CA GLY A 201 -12.45 -3.86 15.91
C GLY A 201 -12.46 -5.29 15.34
N LEU A 202 -13.47 -6.09 15.67
CA LEU A 202 -13.64 -7.45 15.16
C LEU A 202 -13.91 -7.48 13.64
N LEU A 203 -14.68 -6.52 13.11
CA LEU A 203 -14.89 -6.39 11.66
C LEU A 203 -13.58 -6.07 10.91
N GLN A 204 -12.69 -5.27 11.51
CA GLN A 204 -11.36 -5.02 10.93
C GLN A 204 -10.51 -6.29 10.84
N LEU A 205 -10.78 -7.28 11.66
CA LEU A 205 -10.14 -8.59 11.68
C LEU A 205 -10.87 -9.64 10.80
N GLY A 206 -11.96 -9.26 10.14
CA GLY A 206 -12.78 -10.20 9.36
C GLY A 206 -13.67 -11.12 10.21
N GLN A 207 -13.79 -10.88 11.52
CA GLN A 207 -14.56 -11.70 12.47
C GLN A 207 -16.05 -11.29 12.46
N LEU A 208 -16.72 -11.48 11.32
CA LEU A 208 -18.08 -11.01 11.08
C LEU A 208 -19.09 -11.56 12.11
N GLU A 209 -19.16 -12.88 12.29
CA GLU A 209 -20.10 -13.52 13.21
C GLU A 209 -19.91 -13.08 14.66
N VAL A 210 -18.63 -12.93 15.10
CA VAL A 210 -18.34 -12.48 16.46
C VAL A 210 -18.73 -11.03 16.63
N ALA A 211 -18.52 -10.19 15.61
CA ALA A 211 -18.93 -8.79 15.62
C ALA A 211 -20.45 -8.64 15.73
N GLU A 212 -21.23 -9.42 14.97
CA GLU A 212 -22.70 -9.43 15.05
C GLU A 212 -23.19 -9.88 16.43
N ARG A 213 -22.61 -10.95 16.97
CA ARG A 213 -22.92 -11.39 18.36
C ARG A 213 -22.58 -10.32 19.40
N CYS A 214 -21.47 -9.59 19.19
CA CYS A 214 -21.05 -8.52 20.09
C CYS A 214 -22.06 -7.37 20.15
N LEU A 215 -22.70 -7.05 19.03
CA LEU A 215 -23.78 -6.05 18.96
C LEU A 215 -25.05 -6.49 19.70
N ALA A 216 -25.23 -7.78 19.93
CA ALA A 216 -26.38 -8.32 20.67
C ALA A 216 -27.75 -7.81 20.17
N GLY A 217 -27.91 -7.61 18.87
CA GLY A 217 -29.13 -7.10 18.23
C GLY A 217 -29.31 -5.57 18.28
N GLU A 218 -28.35 -4.83 18.81
CA GLU A 218 -28.37 -3.37 18.78
C GLU A 218 -28.18 -2.83 17.35
N GLN A 219 -28.80 -1.68 17.07
CA GLN A 219 -28.60 -1.00 15.79
C GLN A 219 -27.13 -0.46 15.70
N PRO A 220 -26.39 -0.80 14.65
CA PRO A 220 -25.03 -0.28 14.48
C PRO A 220 -25.03 1.23 14.18
N SER A 221 -23.99 1.94 14.62
CA SER A 221 -23.75 3.33 14.21
C SER A 221 -23.61 3.42 12.68
N PRO A 222 -23.82 4.59 12.05
CA PRO A 222 -23.75 4.72 10.60
C PRO A 222 -22.42 4.22 9.99
N GLU A 223 -21.28 4.50 10.63
CA GLU A 223 -19.96 4.04 10.20
C GLU A 223 -19.80 2.53 10.34
N LEU A 224 -20.31 1.98 11.43
CA LEU A 224 -20.30 0.54 11.67
C LEU A 224 -21.28 -0.18 10.73
N ALA A 225 -22.45 0.39 10.47
CA ALA A 225 -23.44 -0.13 9.52
C ALA A 225 -22.85 -0.24 8.10
N LEU A 226 -22.12 0.78 7.65
CA LEU A 226 -21.42 0.74 6.36
C LEU A 226 -20.36 -0.39 6.31
N SER A 227 -19.55 -0.50 7.37
CA SER A 227 -18.51 -1.53 7.47
C SER A 227 -19.10 -2.95 7.54
N LEU A 228 -20.15 -3.12 8.32
CA LEU A 228 -20.88 -4.38 8.45
C LEU A 228 -21.58 -4.77 7.14
N GLY A 229 -22.29 -3.81 6.51
CA GLY A 229 -22.92 -4.01 5.22
C GLY A 229 -21.94 -4.46 4.15
N ARG A 230 -20.77 -3.79 4.06
CA ARG A 230 -19.68 -4.17 3.14
C ARG A 230 -19.14 -5.59 3.41
N SER A 231 -19.03 -6.00 4.66
CA SER A 231 -18.59 -7.35 5.02
C SER A 231 -19.63 -8.40 4.66
N LEU A 232 -20.90 -8.13 4.95
CA LEU A 232 -22.04 -9.01 4.63
C LEU A 232 -22.21 -9.24 3.12
N LEU A 233 -21.97 -8.22 2.28
CA LEU A 233 -22.04 -8.37 0.80
C LEU A 233 -21.04 -9.39 0.24
N ARG A 234 -20.00 -9.76 0.98
CA ARG A 234 -18.98 -10.75 0.57
C ARG A 234 -19.29 -12.16 1.07
N GLY A 235 -20.33 -12.32 1.83
CA GLY A 235 -20.71 -13.58 2.46
C GLY A 235 -21.69 -14.42 1.61
N THR A 236 -22.42 -15.29 2.29
CA THR A 236 -23.49 -16.13 1.71
C THR A 236 -24.65 -15.30 1.18
N ASN A 237 -25.51 -15.88 0.35
CA ASN A 237 -26.69 -15.20 -0.18
C ASN A 237 -27.56 -14.57 0.93
N ALA A 238 -27.71 -15.26 2.07
CA ALA A 238 -28.47 -14.74 3.22
C ALA A 238 -27.79 -13.52 3.85
N GLU A 239 -26.46 -13.54 3.97
CA GLU A 239 -25.68 -12.40 4.44
C GLU A 239 -25.72 -11.23 3.47
N GLN A 240 -25.60 -11.49 2.18
CA GLN A 240 -25.73 -10.46 1.13
C GLN A 240 -27.09 -9.76 1.21
N MET A 241 -28.18 -10.50 1.36
CA MET A 241 -29.52 -9.93 1.54
C MET A 241 -29.62 -9.02 2.78
N ARG A 242 -29.03 -9.43 3.91
CA ARG A 242 -28.96 -8.61 5.13
C ARG A 242 -28.08 -7.38 4.93
N GLY A 243 -26.94 -7.53 4.27
CA GLY A 243 -26.03 -6.43 3.93
C GLY A 243 -26.72 -5.38 3.06
N GLN A 244 -27.42 -5.81 2.01
CA GLN A 244 -28.19 -4.92 1.13
C GLN A 244 -29.30 -4.18 1.90
N ALA A 245 -30.02 -4.86 2.80
CA ALA A 245 -31.04 -4.22 3.62
C ALA A 245 -30.44 -3.15 4.57
N LEU A 246 -29.33 -3.47 5.21
CA LEU A 246 -28.64 -2.55 6.11
C LEU A 246 -28.11 -1.30 5.38
N LEU A 247 -27.50 -1.48 4.20
CA LEU A 247 -26.99 -0.39 3.37
C LEU A 247 -28.14 0.50 2.83
N LEU A 248 -29.28 -0.11 2.44
CA LEU A 248 -30.47 0.63 2.04
C LEU A 248 -31.01 1.50 3.19
N GLN A 249 -31.11 0.93 4.39
CA GLN A 249 -31.54 1.68 5.58
C GLN A 249 -30.58 2.85 5.88
N LEU A 250 -29.27 2.63 5.82
CA LEU A 250 -28.26 3.68 6.00
C LEU A 250 -28.42 4.81 4.98
N ALA A 251 -28.62 4.47 3.71
CA ALA A 251 -28.80 5.44 2.64
C ALA A 251 -30.09 6.28 2.80
N GLN A 252 -31.16 5.69 3.37
CA GLN A 252 -32.42 6.37 3.60
C GLN A 252 -32.39 7.33 4.80
N GLN A 253 -31.61 7.02 5.84
CA GLN A 253 -31.55 7.83 7.07
C GLN A 253 -30.93 9.21 6.86
N GLN A 254 -29.85 9.33 6.07
CA GLN A 254 -29.13 10.58 5.82
C GLN A 254 -28.76 10.75 4.34
N PRO A 255 -29.72 10.95 3.43
CA PRO A 255 -29.51 10.88 1.98
C PRO A 255 -28.45 11.84 1.42
N ALA A 256 -28.22 12.97 2.05
CA ALA A 256 -27.20 13.94 1.64
C ALA A 256 -25.79 13.61 2.16
N GLY A 257 -25.67 12.68 3.10
CA GLY A 257 -24.42 12.33 3.77
C GLY A 257 -23.45 11.56 2.88
N PRO A 258 -22.14 11.61 3.18
CA PRO A 258 -21.13 10.84 2.45
C PRO A 258 -21.32 9.32 2.62
N LEU A 259 -21.72 8.86 3.81
CA LEU A 259 -21.96 7.44 4.09
C LEU A 259 -23.15 6.89 3.27
N ALA A 260 -24.20 7.70 3.05
CA ALA A 260 -25.33 7.30 2.22
C ALA A 260 -24.92 7.16 0.74
N ARG A 261 -24.07 8.05 0.23
CA ARG A 261 -23.52 7.92 -1.13
C ARG A 261 -22.66 6.67 -1.27
N GLU A 262 -21.82 6.37 -0.28
CA GLU A 262 -20.98 5.17 -0.28
C GLU A 262 -21.81 3.88 -0.16
N ALA A 263 -22.82 3.86 0.71
CA ALA A 263 -23.77 2.76 0.81
C ALA A 263 -24.53 2.52 -0.51
N THR A 264 -24.96 3.62 -1.18
CA THR A 264 -25.60 3.55 -2.50
C THR A 264 -24.68 3.00 -3.57
N ALA A 265 -23.39 3.40 -3.58
CA ALA A 265 -22.41 2.87 -4.51
C ALA A 265 -22.21 1.37 -4.32
N LEU A 266 -22.05 0.90 -3.08
CA LEU A 266 -21.95 -0.53 -2.77
C LEU A 266 -23.17 -1.32 -3.23
N LEU A 267 -24.37 -0.80 -3.01
CA LEU A 267 -25.61 -1.43 -3.51
C LEU A 267 -25.65 -1.49 -5.03
N ALA A 268 -25.24 -0.41 -5.72
CA ALA A 268 -25.26 -0.35 -7.18
C ALA A 268 -24.19 -1.25 -7.83
N GLU A 269 -23.11 -1.58 -7.12
CA GLU A 269 -22.04 -2.48 -7.56
C GLU A 269 -22.44 -3.97 -7.47
N GLU A 270 -23.52 -4.32 -6.73
CA GLU A 270 -23.98 -5.71 -6.60
C GLU A 270 -24.30 -6.31 -7.98
N PRO A 271 -23.73 -7.47 -8.33
CA PRO A 271 -23.87 -8.01 -9.67
C PRO A 271 -25.26 -8.53 -9.98
N ASP A 272 -26.02 -8.99 -8.96
CA ASP A 272 -27.36 -9.52 -9.14
C ASP A 272 -28.37 -8.41 -9.45
N ALA A 273 -29.12 -8.57 -10.54
CA ALA A 273 -30.20 -7.66 -10.92
C ALA A 273 -31.35 -7.60 -9.87
N ALA A 274 -31.44 -8.56 -8.94
CA ALA A 274 -32.36 -8.55 -7.81
C ALA A 274 -32.16 -7.34 -6.88
N VAL A 275 -31.05 -6.62 -6.96
CA VAL A 275 -30.82 -5.36 -6.23
C VAL A 275 -31.61 -4.17 -6.81
N LEU A 276 -32.02 -4.21 -8.09
CA LEU A 276 -32.70 -3.08 -8.76
C LEU A 276 -33.92 -2.56 -8.02
N PRO A 277 -34.86 -3.41 -7.53
CA PRO A 277 -36.00 -2.92 -6.74
C PRO A 277 -35.58 -2.16 -5.48
N ARG A 278 -34.46 -2.52 -4.84
CA ARG A 278 -33.92 -1.80 -3.68
C ARG A 278 -33.34 -0.44 -4.07
N LEU A 279 -32.65 -0.36 -5.21
CA LEU A 279 -32.13 0.91 -5.73
C LEU A 279 -33.27 1.90 -6.03
N MET A 280 -34.43 1.40 -6.47
CA MET A 280 -35.59 2.23 -6.71
C MET A 280 -36.30 2.75 -5.44
N GLN A 281 -36.01 2.13 -4.27
CA GLN A 281 -36.50 2.60 -2.96
C GLN A 281 -35.63 3.71 -2.36
N LEU A 282 -34.45 4.00 -2.96
CA LEU A 282 -33.58 5.07 -2.52
C LEU A 282 -34.24 6.44 -2.66
N PRO A 283 -33.94 7.41 -1.78
CA PRO A 283 -34.33 8.80 -1.94
C PRO A 283 -33.92 9.37 -3.30
N LYS A 284 -34.73 10.27 -3.85
CA LYS A 284 -34.55 10.85 -5.19
C LYS A 284 -33.11 11.32 -5.47
N PRO A 285 -32.42 12.07 -4.56
CA PRO A 285 -31.06 12.54 -4.84
C PRO A 285 -30.04 11.40 -5.05
N LEU A 286 -30.19 10.27 -4.35
CA LEU A 286 -29.32 9.10 -4.49
C LEU A 286 -29.71 8.27 -5.72
N ARG A 287 -31.01 8.10 -5.95
CA ARG A 287 -31.53 7.35 -7.10
C ARG A 287 -31.17 8.00 -8.43
N GLU A 288 -31.18 9.33 -8.51
CA GLU A 288 -30.77 10.11 -9.69
C GLU A 288 -29.25 10.39 -9.71
N GLY A 289 -28.50 9.84 -8.77
CA GLY A 289 -27.04 9.97 -8.68
C GLY A 289 -26.28 9.02 -9.60
N PRO A 290 -24.97 9.26 -9.78
CA PRO A 290 -24.15 8.56 -10.78
C PRO A 290 -24.13 7.04 -10.61
N ALA A 291 -24.05 6.52 -9.38
CA ALA A 291 -23.96 5.09 -9.14
C ALA A 291 -25.22 4.33 -9.60
N VAL A 292 -26.39 4.81 -9.23
CA VAL A 292 -27.68 4.18 -9.60
C VAL A 292 -27.93 4.34 -11.09
N GLN A 293 -27.68 5.52 -11.65
CA GLN A 293 -27.87 5.76 -13.09
C GLN A 293 -26.91 4.91 -13.94
N ALA A 294 -25.67 4.74 -13.51
CA ALA A 294 -24.74 3.82 -14.17
C ALA A 294 -25.23 2.36 -14.13
N ARG A 295 -25.77 1.91 -12.98
CA ARG A 295 -26.34 0.57 -12.88
C ARG A 295 -27.55 0.38 -13.77
N LEU A 296 -28.47 1.34 -13.81
CA LEU A 296 -29.65 1.27 -14.69
C LEU A 296 -29.25 1.25 -16.17
N ALA A 297 -28.21 1.98 -16.55
CA ALA A 297 -27.68 1.97 -17.91
C ALA A 297 -27.01 0.63 -18.27
N LEU A 298 -26.27 0.02 -17.34
CA LEU A 298 -25.69 -1.30 -17.51
C LEU A 298 -26.75 -2.38 -17.74
N GLU A 299 -27.88 -2.28 -17.05
CA GLU A 299 -29.06 -3.17 -17.18
C GLU A 299 -29.99 -2.76 -18.35
N GLN A 300 -29.53 -1.86 -19.23
CA GLN A 300 -30.27 -1.39 -20.40
C GLN A 300 -31.65 -0.78 -20.09
N ARG A 301 -31.86 -0.27 -18.87
CA ARG A 301 -33.10 0.42 -18.46
C ARG A 301 -33.15 1.87 -18.92
N ILE A 302 -31.98 2.47 -19.15
CA ILE A 302 -31.79 3.82 -19.68
C ILE A 302 -30.61 3.84 -20.67
N PRO A 303 -30.55 4.83 -21.58
CA PRO A 303 -29.37 5.03 -22.44
C PRO A 303 -28.11 5.31 -21.61
N TRP A 304 -26.99 4.74 -22.01
CA TRP A 304 -25.72 4.89 -21.27
C TRP A 304 -24.98 6.20 -21.61
N GLN A 305 -25.15 6.75 -22.83
CA GLN A 305 -24.42 7.94 -23.29
C GLN A 305 -24.63 9.15 -22.36
N PRO A 306 -25.88 9.55 -22.03
CA PRO A 306 -26.12 10.68 -21.14
C PRO A 306 -25.51 10.49 -19.74
N VAL A 307 -25.37 9.25 -19.29
CA VAL A 307 -24.75 8.95 -17.98
C VAL A 307 -23.25 9.26 -18.01
N LEU A 308 -22.54 8.81 -19.05
CA LEU A 308 -21.10 9.06 -19.21
C LEU A 308 -20.79 10.54 -19.49
N GLU A 309 -21.64 11.21 -20.25
CA GLU A 309 -21.53 12.65 -20.53
C GLU A 309 -21.74 13.51 -19.29
N ARG A 310 -22.71 13.13 -18.44
CA ARG A 310 -23.03 13.89 -17.24
C ARG A 310 -22.00 13.71 -16.12
N TRP A 311 -21.41 12.54 -15.98
CA TRP A 311 -20.52 12.20 -14.88
C TRP A 311 -19.21 11.53 -15.35
N PRO A 312 -18.42 12.15 -16.24
CA PRO A 312 -17.25 11.51 -16.83
C PRO A 312 -16.11 11.24 -15.82
N GLN A 313 -16.14 11.85 -14.64
CA GLN A 313 -15.12 11.69 -13.60
C GLN A 313 -15.57 10.80 -12.44
N GLU A 314 -16.76 10.22 -12.50
CA GLU A 314 -17.24 9.35 -11.45
C GLU A 314 -16.80 7.89 -11.66
N PRO A 315 -16.34 7.19 -10.61
CA PRO A 315 -15.92 5.79 -10.70
C PRO A 315 -16.98 4.86 -11.29
N SER A 316 -18.25 5.09 -10.99
CA SER A 316 -19.36 4.32 -11.54
C SER A 316 -19.50 4.48 -13.06
N SER A 317 -19.17 5.64 -13.61
CA SER A 317 -19.16 5.87 -15.06
C SER A 317 -17.99 5.17 -15.74
N TRP A 318 -16.81 5.13 -15.10
CA TRP A 318 -15.66 4.38 -15.61
C TRP A 318 -15.93 2.88 -15.65
N GLU A 319 -16.62 2.38 -14.62
CA GLU A 319 -17.02 0.97 -14.57
C GLU A 319 -18.11 0.65 -15.59
N LEU A 320 -19.14 1.50 -15.74
CA LEU A 320 -20.15 1.37 -16.78
C LEU A 320 -19.52 1.30 -18.17
N GLN A 321 -18.66 2.28 -18.50
CA GLN A 321 -17.96 2.31 -19.79
C GLN A 321 -17.22 0.99 -20.04
N TRP A 322 -16.49 0.52 -19.02
CA TRP A 322 -15.71 -0.71 -19.15
C TRP A 322 -16.59 -1.96 -19.32
N GLN A 323 -17.62 -2.12 -18.53
CA GLN A 323 -18.50 -3.30 -18.61
C GLN A 323 -19.22 -3.37 -19.97
N LEU A 324 -19.69 -2.26 -20.51
CA LEU A 324 -20.28 -2.20 -21.84
C LEU A 324 -19.25 -2.49 -22.94
N ALA A 325 -18.06 -1.88 -22.86
CA ALA A 325 -16.98 -2.13 -23.82
C ALA A 325 -16.55 -3.60 -23.79
N ARG A 326 -16.38 -4.19 -22.59
CA ARG A 326 -16.06 -5.60 -22.41
C ARG A 326 -17.11 -6.52 -23.05
N GLN A 327 -18.40 -6.24 -22.86
CA GLN A 327 -19.46 -7.03 -23.49
C GLN A 327 -19.37 -6.96 -25.05
N ALA A 328 -19.10 -5.79 -25.60
CA ALA A 328 -18.91 -5.62 -27.04
C ALA A 328 -17.64 -6.32 -27.56
N LEU A 329 -16.52 -6.25 -26.80
CA LEU A 329 -15.27 -6.96 -27.11
C LEU A 329 -15.48 -8.47 -27.19
N LEU A 330 -16.16 -9.06 -26.20
CA LEU A 330 -16.43 -10.50 -26.16
C LEU A 330 -17.36 -10.97 -27.30
N LYS A 331 -18.23 -10.09 -27.76
CA LYS A 331 -19.09 -10.32 -28.96
C LYS A 331 -18.39 -9.96 -30.28
N ARG A 332 -17.11 -9.55 -30.24
CA ARG A 332 -16.32 -9.11 -31.41
C ARG A 332 -16.98 -7.95 -32.18
N GLN A 333 -17.78 -7.14 -31.49
CA GLN A 333 -18.41 -5.93 -32.02
C GLN A 333 -17.42 -4.76 -31.98
N TRP A 334 -16.36 -4.84 -32.79
CA TRP A 334 -15.21 -3.93 -32.71
C TRP A 334 -15.58 -2.44 -32.83
N PRO A 335 -16.44 -2.01 -33.82
CA PRO A 335 -16.82 -0.60 -33.90
C PRO A 335 -17.60 -0.10 -32.68
N GLU A 336 -18.44 -0.94 -32.10
CA GLU A 336 -19.22 -0.58 -30.92
C GLU A 336 -18.33 -0.50 -29.68
N ALA A 337 -17.41 -1.46 -29.50
CA ALA A 337 -16.44 -1.44 -28.41
C ALA A 337 -15.58 -0.17 -28.46
N ASP A 338 -15.10 0.23 -29.63
CA ASP A 338 -14.30 1.44 -29.82
C ASP A 338 -15.10 2.70 -29.49
N ARG A 339 -16.37 2.78 -29.97
CA ARG A 339 -17.28 3.90 -29.66
C ARG A 339 -17.51 4.05 -28.16
N ILE A 340 -17.75 2.94 -27.46
CA ILE A 340 -17.94 2.96 -26.00
C ILE A 340 -16.66 3.38 -25.30
N LEU A 341 -15.50 2.82 -25.65
CA LEU A 341 -14.22 3.20 -25.06
C LEU A 341 -13.87 4.67 -25.31
N GLY A 342 -14.28 5.24 -26.47
CA GLY A 342 -14.07 6.64 -26.79
C GLY A 342 -14.99 7.63 -26.10
N ALA A 343 -16.06 7.17 -25.44
CA ALA A 343 -17.08 8.05 -24.85
C ALA A 343 -16.54 8.92 -23.70
N ILE A 344 -15.58 8.40 -22.92
CA ILE A 344 -14.79 9.22 -21.99
C ILE A 344 -13.36 9.26 -22.56
N PRO A 345 -12.82 10.42 -22.92
CA PRO A 345 -11.45 10.53 -23.43
C PRO A 345 -10.41 10.01 -22.44
N SER A 346 -9.38 9.32 -22.92
CA SER A 346 -8.32 8.77 -22.08
C SER A 346 -7.60 9.82 -21.21
N SER A 347 -7.55 11.08 -21.68
CA SER A 347 -7.00 12.21 -20.93
C SER A 347 -7.81 12.59 -19.68
N GLN A 348 -9.07 12.20 -19.60
CA GLN A 348 -9.96 12.42 -18.45
C GLN A 348 -9.99 11.24 -17.49
N LEU A 349 -9.36 10.12 -17.84
CA LEU A 349 -9.30 8.93 -17.01
C LEU A 349 -8.05 8.93 -16.12
N PRO A 350 -8.10 8.32 -14.93
CA PRO A 350 -6.91 7.97 -14.19
C PRO A 350 -5.94 7.14 -15.03
N ALA A 351 -4.63 7.28 -14.75
CA ALA A 351 -3.57 6.70 -15.58
C ALA A 351 -3.75 5.20 -15.88
N VAL A 352 -4.11 4.42 -14.86
CA VAL A 352 -4.33 2.96 -14.98
C VAL A 352 -5.52 2.62 -15.89
N LEU A 353 -6.59 3.42 -15.84
CA LEU A 353 -7.78 3.23 -16.66
C LEU A 353 -7.55 3.73 -18.09
N ALA A 354 -6.80 4.80 -18.27
CA ALA A 354 -6.35 5.27 -19.59
C ALA A 354 -5.49 4.20 -20.27
N ALA A 355 -4.59 3.54 -19.53
CA ALA A 355 -3.79 2.43 -20.06
C ALA A 355 -4.66 1.27 -20.55
N ARG A 356 -5.70 0.90 -19.79
CA ARG A 356 -6.68 -0.11 -20.23
C ARG A 356 -7.37 0.29 -21.53
N GLN A 357 -7.84 1.53 -21.60
CA GLN A 357 -8.51 2.05 -22.79
C GLN A 357 -7.61 2.05 -24.02
N LEU A 358 -6.40 2.60 -23.90
CA LEU A 358 -5.43 2.65 -25.01
C LEU A 358 -5.05 1.26 -25.50
N PHE A 359 -4.88 0.30 -24.57
CA PHE A 359 -4.60 -1.09 -24.94
C PHE A 359 -5.71 -1.69 -25.79
N TRP A 360 -6.96 -1.60 -25.33
CA TRP A 360 -8.09 -2.20 -26.04
C TRP A 360 -8.44 -1.48 -27.34
N GLN A 361 -8.29 -0.18 -27.42
CA GLN A 361 -8.42 0.55 -28.68
C GLN A 361 -7.35 0.11 -29.70
N GLY A 362 -6.10 -0.10 -29.25
CA GLY A 362 -5.04 -0.68 -30.07
C GLY A 362 -5.37 -2.11 -30.52
N TYR A 363 -5.91 -2.94 -29.62
CA TYR A 363 -6.36 -4.29 -29.95
C TYR A 363 -7.47 -4.28 -31.03
N ILE A 364 -8.49 -3.43 -30.84
CA ILE A 364 -9.58 -3.25 -31.80
C ILE A 364 -9.02 -2.78 -33.17
N ALA A 365 -8.11 -1.81 -33.18
CA ALA A 365 -7.48 -1.33 -34.40
C ALA A 365 -6.74 -2.46 -35.15
N GLN A 366 -5.98 -3.29 -34.42
CA GLN A 366 -5.31 -4.47 -34.99
C GLN A 366 -6.32 -5.46 -35.59
N GLN A 367 -7.41 -5.78 -34.88
CA GLN A 367 -8.46 -6.68 -35.39
C GLN A 367 -9.17 -6.15 -36.66
N ARG A 368 -9.12 -4.84 -36.86
CA ARG A 368 -9.67 -4.17 -38.07
C ARG A 368 -8.63 -3.93 -39.16
N GLY A 369 -7.41 -4.48 -39.04
CA GLY A 369 -6.32 -4.31 -40.00
C GLY A 369 -5.64 -2.92 -39.97
N GLN A 370 -5.95 -2.08 -38.96
CA GLN A 370 -5.41 -0.73 -38.82
C GLN A 370 -4.10 -0.75 -37.99
N ASN A 371 -3.08 -1.46 -38.48
CA ASN A 371 -1.87 -1.77 -37.72
C ASN A 371 -1.07 -0.52 -37.26
N ASP A 372 -1.02 0.54 -38.09
CA ASP A 372 -0.34 1.79 -37.74
C ASP A 372 -1.05 2.49 -36.56
N THR A 373 -2.37 2.43 -36.51
CA THR A 373 -3.15 2.99 -35.40
C THR A 373 -2.93 2.17 -34.12
N ALA A 374 -2.93 0.84 -34.23
CA ALA A 374 -2.61 -0.03 -33.11
C ALA A 374 -1.22 0.27 -32.51
N THR A 375 -0.22 0.36 -33.37
CA THR A 375 1.17 0.69 -32.99
C THR A 375 1.26 2.05 -32.29
N ARG A 376 0.62 3.09 -32.82
CA ARG A 376 0.61 4.41 -32.18
C ARG A 376 -0.05 4.39 -30.80
N LEU A 377 -1.18 3.70 -30.65
CA LEU A 377 -1.90 3.62 -29.36
C LEU A 377 -1.08 2.87 -28.32
N TRP A 378 -0.48 1.74 -28.65
CA TRP A 378 0.36 0.97 -27.72
C TRP A 378 1.67 1.68 -27.38
N THR A 379 2.29 2.37 -28.34
CA THR A 379 3.46 3.21 -28.06
C THR A 379 3.10 4.36 -27.11
N THR A 380 1.95 5.01 -27.33
CA THR A 380 1.45 6.06 -26.43
C THR A 380 1.21 5.51 -25.03
N LEU A 381 0.63 4.31 -24.92
CA LEU A 381 0.43 3.64 -23.63
C LEU A 381 1.76 3.42 -22.91
N LEU A 382 2.77 2.87 -23.56
CA LEU A 382 4.09 2.61 -22.97
C LEU A 382 4.77 3.89 -22.49
N ARG A 383 4.59 5.01 -23.21
CA ARG A 383 5.15 6.31 -22.84
C ARG A 383 4.47 6.92 -21.60
N THR A 384 3.19 6.69 -21.42
CA THR A 384 2.40 7.30 -20.35
C THR A 384 2.28 6.41 -19.11
N GLN A 385 2.30 5.10 -19.28
CA GLN A 385 2.16 4.11 -18.22
C GLN A 385 3.02 2.88 -18.51
N PRO A 386 4.34 2.89 -18.22
CA PRO A 386 5.24 1.79 -18.59
C PRO A 386 5.04 0.50 -17.77
N VAL A 387 4.41 0.58 -16.60
CA VAL A 387 4.23 -0.52 -15.66
C VAL A 387 2.81 -1.09 -15.69
N GLY A 388 2.65 -2.36 -15.30
CA GLY A 388 1.36 -3.02 -15.15
C GLY A 388 0.96 -3.91 -16.33
N TYR A 389 -0.20 -4.55 -16.21
CA TYR A 389 -0.68 -5.58 -17.13
C TYR A 389 -0.81 -5.11 -18.58
N TYR A 390 -1.46 -3.97 -18.81
CA TYR A 390 -1.73 -3.50 -20.16
C TYR A 390 -0.46 -3.05 -20.90
N SER A 391 0.50 -2.52 -20.18
CA SER A 391 1.82 -2.15 -20.74
C SER A 391 2.63 -3.38 -21.13
N TRP A 392 2.63 -4.40 -20.29
CA TRP A 392 3.21 -5.70 -20.65
C TRP A 392 2.57 -6.26 -21.93
N ARG A 393 1.24 -6.28 -22.00
CA ARG A 393 0.55 -6.82 -23.18
C ARG A 393 0.77 -5.99 -24.44
N ALA A 394 0.86 -4.67 -24.30
CA ALA A 394 1.20 -3.77 -25.42
C ALA A 394 2.61 -4.07 -25.97
N MET A 395 3.61 -4.27 -25.11
CA MET A 395 4.95 -4.68 -25.56
C MET A 395 4.94 -6.00 -26.32
N VAL A 396 4.23 -7.00 -25.80
CA VAL A 396 4.09 -8.30 -26.47
C VAL A 396 3.43 -8.14 -27.84
N ARG A 397 2.38 -7.34 -27.95
CA ARG A 397 1.69 -7.06 -29.23
C ARG A 397 2.54 -6.27 -30.24
N LEU A 398 3.44 -5.44 -29.75
CA LEU A 398 4.43 -4.72 -30.57
C LEU A 398 5.63 -5.60 -30.99
N GLY A 399 5.72 -6.84 -30.50
CA GLY A 399 6.88 -7.71 -30.76
C GLY A 399 8.18 -7.18 -30.13
N GLN A 400 8.07 -6.29 -29.13
CA GLN A 400 9.26 -5.76 -28.46
C GLN A 400 9.84 -6.81 -27.51
N PRO A 401 11.18 -6.97 -27.47
CA PRO A 401 11.80 -7.89 -26.52
C PRO A 401 11.50 -7.44 -25.08
N LEU A 402 11.23 -8.42 -24.23
CA LEU A 402 11.16 -8.17 -22.79
C LEU A 402 12.51 -7.60 -22.35
N PRO A 403 12.53 -6.58 -21.44
CA PRO A 403 13.80 -6.11 -20.87
C PRO A 403 14.56 -7.32 -20.33
N ALA A 404 15.74 -7.56 -20.88
CA ALA A 404 16.59 -8.63 -20.39
C ALA A 404 16.84 -8.37 -18.90
N ALA A 405 16.48 -9.32 -18.03
CA ALA A 405 16.95 -9.31 -16.67
C ALA A 405 18.47 -9.23 -16.77
N THR A 406 19.05 -8.09 -16.39
CA THR A 406 20.49 -7.91 -16.41
C THR A 406 21.04 -8.88 -15.37
N GLN A 407 21.52 -10.05 -15.81
CA GLN A 407 22.16 -11.10 -14.98
C GLN A 407 23.32 -10.56 -14.14
N GLN A 408 23.75 -9.34 -14.38
CA GLN A 408 24.87 -8.70 -13.69
C GLN A 408 24.52 -8.00 -12.36
N GLN A 409 23.28 -8.00 -11.91
CA GLN A 409 22.88 -7.37 -10.63
C GLN A 409 22.45 -8.36 -9.54
N SER A 410 22.64 -9.64 -9.71
CA SER A 410 22.38 -10.67 -8.66
C SER A 410 23.20 -10.51 -7.38
N GLY A 411 24.10 -9.54 -7.29
CA GLY A 411 24.89 -9.22 -6.08
C GLY A 411 24.63 -7.83 -5.49
N ARG A 412 23.93 -6.94 -6.20
CA ARG A 412 23.42 -5.70 -5.63
C ARG A 412 21.92 -5.90 -5.42
N SER A 413 21.52 -6.18 -4.19
CA SER A 413 20.17 -5.88 -3.73
C SER A 413 19.84 -4.49 -4.30
N ALA A 414 18.93 -4.42 -5.26
CA ALA A 414 18.38 -3.15 -5.67
C ALA A 414 17.55 -2.69 -4.48
N GLU A 415 18.25 -2.12 -3.47
CA GLU A 415 17.61 -1.41 -2.39
C GLU A 415 16.63 -0.46 -3.04
N LEU A 416 15.38 -0.55 -2.63
CA LEU A 416 14.32 0.36 -3.07
C LEU A 416 14.89 1.76 -2.95
N SER A 417 15.13 2.44 -4.08
CA SER A 417 15.72 3.76 -4.04
C SER A 417 14.83 4.65 -3.18
N TRP A 418 15.41 5.18 -2.10
CA TRP A 418 14.68 6.10 -1.24
C TRP A 418 14.23 7.32 -2.05
N HIS A 419 12.99 7.73 -1.87
CA HIS A 419 12.43 8.93 -2.49
C HIS A 419 11.94 9.90 -1.42
N PRO A 420 12.10 11.22 -1.62
CA PRO A 420 11.54 12.22 -0.73
C PRO A 420 10.05 11.99 -0.49
N LEU A 421 9.58 12.20 0.73
CA LEU A 421 8.16 12.09 1.04
C LEU A 421 7.36 13.21 0.38
N ALA A 422 7.95 14.42 0.35
CA ALA A 422 7.36 15.64 -0.20
C ALA A 422 5.99 15.95 0.41
N SER A 423 5.92 15.85 1.74
CA SER A 423 4.66 16.01 2.49
C SER A 423 4.18 17.45 2.61
N GLY A 424 5.03 18.43 2.29
CA GLY A 424 4.81 19.87 2.58
C GLY A 424 5.06 20.23 4.05
N ASN A 425 5.38 19.26 4.92
CA ASN A 425 5.74 19.50 6.31
C ASN A 425 7.23 19.20 6.53
N PRO A 426 8.08 20.24 6.77
CA PRO A 426 9.52 20.06 6.93
C PRO A 426 9.92 19.11 8.07
N ARG A 427 9.12 19.02 9.14
CA ARG A 427 9.37 18.10 10.26
C ARG A 427 9.20 16.66 9.83
N LEU A 428 8.11 16.37 9.16
CA LEU A 428 7.81 15.05 8.64
C LEU A 428 8.83 14.61 7.59
N ASP A 429 9.17 15.52 6.67
CA ASP A 429 10.17 15.26 5.63
C ASP A 429 11.58 15.03 6.21
N ALA A 430 11.95 15.69 7.32
CA ALA A 430 13.22 15.47 8.01
C ALA A 430 13.28 14.10 8.68
N LEU A 431 12.21 13.67 9.36
CA LEU A 431 12.09 12.34 9.95
C LEU A 431 12.19 11.26 8.87
N TRP A 432 11.46 11.42 7.79
CA TRP A 432 11.50 10.50 6.65
C TRP A 432 12.89 10.41 6.02
N ARG A 433 13.52 11.55 5.78
CA ARG A 433 14.84 11.66 5.17
C ARG A 433 15.94 11.00 6.01
N THR A 434 15.79 10.98 7.31
CA THR A 434 16.76 10.34 8.22
C THR A 434 16.39 8.90 8.58
N GLY A 435 15.42 8.28 7.87
CA GLY A 435 15.03 6.88 8.05
C GLY A 435 14.17 6.62 9.29
N GLN A 436 13.57 7.67 9.87
CA GLN A 436 12.76 7.54 11.09
C GLN A 436 11.28 7.34 10.73
N ALA A 437 10.99 6.20 10.07
CA ALA A 437 9.68 5.90 9.50
C ALA A 437 8.56 5.88 10.55
N LEU A 438 8.80 5.30 11.72
CA LEU A 438 7.82 5.20 12.80
C LEU A 438 7.44 6.59 13.32
N GLU A 439 8.42 7.43 13.63
CA GLU A 439 8.19 8.79 14.12
C GLU A 439 7.53 9.66 13.05
N ALA A 440 7.87 9.44 11.78
CA ALA A 440 7.21 10.11 10.66
C ALA A 440 5.72 9.72 10.57
N TRP A 441 5.40 8.42 10.66
CA TRP A 441 4.04 7.92 10.69
C TRP A 441 3.23 8.45 11.88
N GLU A 442 3.81 8.38 13.08
CA GLU A 442 3.16 8.86 14.29
C GLU A 442 2.93 10.38 14.27
N SER A 443 3.88 11.17 13.76
CA SER A 443 3.71 12.62 13.55
C SER A 443 2.56 12.92 12.59
N TRP A 444 2.52 12.24 11.44
CA TRP A 444 1.43 12.36 10.47
C TRP A 444 0.07 12.05 11.08
N ARG A 445 -0.02 10.93 11.79
CA ARG A 445 -1.26 10.49 12.43
C ARG A 445 -1.73 11.45 13.52
N HIS A 446 -0.79 11.95 14.34
CA HIS A 446 -1.09 12.90 15.41
C HIS A 446 -1.61 14.24 14.86
N GLU A 447 -0.96 14.80 13.86
CA GLU A 447 -1.37 16.06 13.20
C GLU A 447 -2.78 15.94 12.59
N ARG A 448 -3.14 14.79 12.09
CA ARG A 448 -4.47 14.54 11.54
C ARG A 448 -5.54 14.24 12.59
N GLY A 449 -5.17 14.04 13.85
CA GLY A 449 -6.10 13.67 14.91
C GLY A 449 -6.83 12.35 14.65
N GLY A 450 -6.17 11.40 13.96
CA GLY A 450 -6.74 10.10 13.60
C GLY A 450 -7.77 10.14 12.44
N ARG A 451 -7.96 11.29 11.78
CA ARG A 451 -8.87 11.41 10.62
C ARG A 451 -8.31 10.64 9.42
N SER A 452 -9.19 9.96 8.70
CA SER A 452 -8.85 9.27 7.44
C SER A 452 -8.28 10.23 6.40
N PRO A 453 -7.36 9.78 5.53
CA PRO A 453 -6.80 10.59 4.47
C PRO A 453 -7.90 11.05 3.49
N GLN A 454 -7.81 12.29 3.05
CA GLN A 454 -8.72 12.91 2.10
C GLN A 454 -8.05 13.03 0.73
N GLY A 455 -8.63 12.36 -0.26
CA GLY A 455 -8.14 12.41 -1.63
C GLY A 455 -6.91 11.52 -1.90
N PRO A 456 -6.54 11.38 -3.18
CA PRO A 456 -5.51 10.43 -3.62
C PRO A 456 -4.09 10.79 -3.16
N GLU A 457 -3.76 12.08 -3.04
CA GLU A 457 -2.44 12.54 -2.63
C GLU A 457 -2.15 12.18 -1.16
N GLN A 458 -3.14 12.37 -0.28
CA GLN A 458 -3.00 12.00 1.13
C GLN A 458 -2.98 10.49 1.32
N LEU A 459 -3.75 9.74 0.51
CA LEU A 459 -3.68 8.28 0.48
C LEU A 459 -2.31 7.77 0.03
N LEU A 460 -1.73 8.40 -0.99
CA LEU A 460 -0.38 8.06 -1.46
C LEU A 460 0.66 8.31 -0.36
N LEU A 461 0.59 9.45 0.31
CA LEU A 461 1.51 9.81 1.39
C LEU A 461 1.35 8.86 2.58
N GLU A 462 0.13 8.66 3.05
CA GLU A 462 -0.15 7.75 4.17
C GLU A 462 0.22 6.31 3.84
N GLY A 463 -0.08 5.83 2.63
CA GLY A 463 0.31 4.50 2.16
C GLY A 463 1.82 4.28 2.21
N ARG A 464 2.62 5.29 1.82
CA ARG A 464 4.09 5.24 1.91
C ARG A 464 4.58 5.15 3.36
N LEU A 465 4.01 5.94 4.26
CA LEU A 465 4.35 5.91 5.68
C LEU A 465 4.01 4.56 6.31
N ARG A 466 2.84 4.00 6.00
CA ARG A 466 2.41 2.70 6.51
C ARG A 466 3.27 1.54 6.00
N THR A 467 3.57 1.50 4.72
CA THR A 467 4.45 0.46 4.17
C THR A 467 5.86 0.54 4.76
N ALA A 468 6.36 1.74 5.08
CA ALA A 468 7.66 1.92 5.69
C ALA A 468 7.74 1.39 7.15
N ILE A 469 6.60 1.27 7.84
CA ILE A 469 6.53 0.68 9.19
C ILE A 469 6.06 -0.79 9.18
N GLY A 470 5.90 -1.39 7.99
CA GLY A 470 5.46 -2.79 7.83
C GLY A 470 3.93 -3.00 7.83
N ASP A 471 3.10 -1.95 7.89
CA ASP A 471 1.66 -2.06 7.67
C ASP A 471 1.37 -2.14 6.16
N ASP A 472 1.85 -3.23 5.53
CA ASP A 472 1.72 -3.44 4.09
C ASP A 472 0.27 -3.70 3.69
N TRP A 473 -0.54 -4.34 4.55
CA TRP A 473 -1.95 -4.60 4.26
C TRP A 473 -2.74 -3.33 3.96
N THR A 474 -2.65 -2.34 4.86
CA THR A 474 -3.33 -1.07 4.68
C THR A 474 -2.59 -0.18 3.69
N GLY A 475 -1.28 -0.10 3.83
CA GLY A 475 -0.44 0.80 3.04
C GLY A 475 -0.48 0.51 1.55
N LEU A 476 -0.28 -0.74 1.12
CA LEU A 476 -0.39 -1.10 -0.30
C LEU A 476 -1.81 -0.92 -0.84
N GLY A 477 -2.83 -1.19 -0.01
CA GLY A 477 -4.21 -0.90 -0.39
C GLY A 477 -4.46 0.59 -0.66
N GLN A 478 -3.92 1.46 0.19
CA GLN A 478 -4.01 2.91 0.00
C GLN A 478 -3.24 3.39 -1.23
N LEU A 479 -2.05 2.85 -1.49
CA LEU A 479 -1.27 3.16 -2.70
C LEU A 479 -2.00 2.74 -3.97
N GLU A 480 -2.60 1.56 -4.00
CA GLU A 480 -3.41 1.09 -5.14
C GLU A 480 -4.64 1.99 -5.36
N PHE A 481 -5.37 2.28 -4.28
CA PHE A 481 -6.57 3.10 -4.36
C PHE A 481 -6.26 4.54 -4.78
N ALA A 482 -5.16 5.11 -4.32
CA ALA A 482 -4.66 6.41 -4.77
C ALA A 482 -4.34 6.38 -6.27
N ASN A 483 -3.62 5.36 -6.73
CA ASN A 483 -3.20 5.25 -8.13
C ASN A 483 -4.38 5.12 -9.11
N LEU A 484 -5.51 4.52 -8.66
CA LEU A 484 -6.75 4.47 -9.43
C LEU A 484 -7.48 5.83 -9.56
N ARG A 485 -6.98 6.88 -8.90
CA ARG A 485 -7.60 8.22 -8.87
C ARG A 485 -6.65 9.35 -9.23
N LEU A 486 -5.35 9.08 -9.20
CA LEU A 486 -4.34 10.06 -9.58
C LEU A 486 -4.37 10.29 -11.10
N PRO A 487 -4.22 11.54 -11.54
CA PRO A 487 -4.15 11.86 -12.96
C PRO A 487 -2.90 11.26 -13.61
N GLN A 488 -2.88 11.30 -14.93
CA GLN A 488 -1.70 10.95 -15.70
C GLN A 488 -0.52 11.84 -15.28
N SER A 489 0.67 11.26 -15.26
CA SER A 489 1.90 11.94 -14.87
C SER A 489 3.07 11.47 -15.74
N SER A 490 4.24 12.07 -15.55
CA SER A 490 5.44 11.68 -16.31
C SER A 490 5.81 10.20 -16.08
N CYS A 491 6.47 9.59 -17.07
CA CYS A 491 7.00 8.23 -16.95
C CYS A 491 7.83 8.04 -15.68
N ARG A 492 8.65 9.03 -15.31
CA ARG A 492 9.49 8.98 -14.10
C ARG A 492 8.66 8.93 -12.81
N GLU A 493 7.59 9.71 -12.73
CA GLU A 493 6.67 9.69 -11.57
C GLU A 493 5.91 8.37 -11.50
N GLN A 494 5.45 7.85 -12.64
CA GLN A 494 4.81 6.53 -12.72
C GLN A 494 5.77 5.43 -12.24
N TRP A 495 7.03 5.50 -12.65
CA TRP A 495 8.07 4.60 -12.18
C TRP A 495 8.27 4.66 -10.66
N GLN A 496 8.38 5.85 -10.08
CA GLN A 496 8.52 6.03 -8.65
C GLN A 496 7.32 5.49 -7.86
N ARG A 497 6.10 5.72 -8.36
CA ARG A 497 4.88 5.14 -7.78
C ARG A 497 4.90 3.61 -7.86
N ALA A 498 5.33 3.06 -8.98
CA ALA A 498 5.43 1.62 -9.14
C ALA A 498 6.44 0.99 -8.17
N GLN A 499 7.61 1.60 -7.96
CA GLN A 499 8.58 1.14 -6.95
C GLN A 499 7.98 1.10 -5.54
N GLN A 500 7.17 2.09 -5.17
CA GLN A 500 6.48 2.12 -3.87
C GLN A 500 5.40 1.05 -3.74
N GLN A 501 4.75 0.68 -4.84
CA GLN A 501 3.69 -0.33 -4.88
C GLN A 501 4.22 -1.78 -4.98
N HIS A 502 5.50 -1.97 -5.31
CA HIS A 502 6.10 -3.28 -5.51
C HIS A 502 7.30 -3.49 -4.58
N PRO A 503 7.10 -3.49 -3.24
CA PRO A 503 8.17 -3.76 -2.29
C PRO A 503 8.61 -5.24 -2.42
N ARG A 504 9.90 -5.50 -2.24
CA ARG A 504 10.47 -6.86 -2.23
C ARG A 504 10.51 -7.41 -0.81
N ARG A 505 9.31 -7.70 -0.27
CA ARG A 505 9.19 -8.29 1.06
C ARG A 505 9.55 -9.78 1.04
N PHE A 506 9.99 -10.30 2.16
CA PHE A 506 10.32 -11.73 2.33
C PHE A 506 11.23 -12.23 1.20
N GLN A 507 12.24 -11.42 0.85
CA GLN A 507 13.12 -11.70 -0.30
C GLN A 507 13.91 -13.01 -0.11
N ALA A 508 14.40 -13.29 1.08
CA ALA A 508 15.17 -14.49 1.35
C ALA A 508 14.29 -15.75 1.21
N GLU A 509 13.13 -15.73 1.87
CA GLU A 509 12.19 -16.86 1.94
C GLU A 509 11.61 -17.16 0.55
N LEU A 510 11.12 -16.13 -0.16
CA LEU A 510 10.54 -16.30 -1.50
C LEU A 510 11.59 -16.64 -2.56
N ALA A 511 12.81 -16.09 -2.47
CA ALA A 511 13.88 -16.44 -3.41
C ALA A 511 14.37 -17.88 -3.20
N GLN A 512 14.49 -18.33 -1.95
CA GLN A 512 14.83 -19.72 -1.65
C GLN A 512 13.75 -20.68 -2.17
N ALA A 513 12.47 -20.38 -1.91
CA ALA A 513 11.36 -21.20 -2.37
C ALA A 513 11.27 -21.22 -3.91
N ALA A 514 11.44 -20.08 -4.58
CA ALA A 514 11.46 -19.96 -6.04
C ALA A 514 12.59 -20.82 -6.65
N GLN A 515 13.80 -20.77 -6.06
CA GLN A 515 14.93 -21.56 -6.53
C GLN A 515 14.71 -23.07 -6.32
N GLN A 516 14.19 -23.47 -5.17
CA GLN A 516 13.96 -24.90 -4.84
C GLN A 516 12.92 -25.54 -5.73
N GLU A 517 11.85 -24.82 -6.04
CA GLU A 517 10.72 -25.35 -6.82
C GLU A 517 10.79 -24.95 -8.31
N GLY A 518 11.83 -24.23 -8.75
CA GLY A 518 12.03 -23.85 -10.16
C GLY A 518 10.97 -22.90 -10.71
N VAL A 519 10.43 -21.99 -9.89
CA VAL A 519 9.45 -20.98 -10.29
C VAL A 519 10.06 -19.59 -10.40
N ASP A 520 9.44 -18.76 -11.21
CA ASP A 520 9.84 -17.36 -11.40
C ASP A 520 9.59 -16.56 -10.10
N LEU A 521 10.63 -15.93 -9.55
CA LEU A 521 10.55 -15.18 -8.30
C LEU A 521 9.59 -13.99 -8.41
N GLU A 522 9.58 -13.29 -9.54
CA GLU A 522 8.71 -12.14 -9.78
C GLU A 522 7.25 -12.56 -9.86
N LEU A 523 6.98 -13.76 -10.38
CA LEU A 523 5.63 -14.35 -10.34
C LEU A 523 5.23 -14.67 -8.90
N LEU A 524 6.13 -15.25 -8.09
CA LEU A 524 5.86 -15.58 -6.71
C LEU A 524 5.63 -14.32 -5.85
N TRP A 525 6.40 -13.24 -6.06
CA TRP A 525 6.10 -11.93 -5.47
C TRP A 525 4.75 -11.38 -5.94
N GLY A 526 4.41 -11.54 -7.22
CA GLY A 526 3.14 -11.11 -7.77
C GLY A 526 1.95 -11.77 -7.08
N VAL A 527 2.06 -13.08 -6.81
CA VAL A 527 1.07 -13.86 -6.05
C VAL A 527 1.02 -13.38 -4.60
N ALA A 528 2.14 -13.35 -3.87
CA ALA A 528 2.18 -12.92 -2.46
C ALA A 528 1.60 -11.50 -2.24
N ARG A 529 1.91 -10.60 -3.18
CA ARG A 529 1.36 -9.25 -3.14
C ARG A 529 -0.17 -9.23 -3.33
N GLN A 530 -0.70 -10.07 -4.21
CA GLN A 530 -2.13 -10.13 -4.48
C GLN A 530 -2.89 -10.85 -3.37
N GLU A 531 -2.34 -11.93 -2.84
CA GLU A 531 -2.98 -12.79 -1.83
C GLU A 531 -3.06 -12.12 -0.46
N SER A 532 -1.93 -11.68 0.07
CA SER A 532 -1.84 -11.20 1.45
C SER A 532 -1.32 -9.77 1.59
N ARG A 533 -0.95 -9.11 0.49
CA ARG A 533 -0.14 -7.89 0.55
C ARG A 533 1.05 -8.05 1.50
N PHE A 534 1.71 -9.19 1.43
CA PHE A 534 2.84 -9.55 2.30
C PHE A 534 2.53 -9.59 3.80
N SER A 535 1.33 -9.95 4.18
CA SER A 535 0.92 -10.06 5.60
C SER A 535 0.75 -11.55 5.97
N PRO A 536 1.75 -12.21 6.56
CA PRO A 536 1.73 -13.66 6.78
C PRO A 536 0.70 -14.12 7.81
N GLY A 537 0.27 -13.24 8.72
CA GLY A 537 -0.71 -13.55 9.76
C GLY A 537 -2.18 -13.48 9.31
N VAL A 538 -2.48 -13.20 8.02
CA VAL A 538 -3.87 -13.08 7.58
C VAL A 538 -4.47 -14.42 7.19
N SER A 539 -5.79 -14.55 7.45
CA SER A 539 -6.62 -15.64 6.96
C SER A 539 -7.81 -15.08 6.21
N SER A 540 -8.21 -15.76 5.13
CA SER A 540 -9.39 -15.37 4.37
C SER A 540 -10.67 -15.88 5.03
N PRO A 541 -11.85 -15.32 4.70
CA PRO A 541 -13.14 -15.82 5.19
C PRO A 541 -13.40 -17.29 4.84
N VAL A 542 -12.81 -17.79 3.75
CA VAL A 542 -12.94 -19.18 3.29
C VAL A 542 -11.85 -20.10 3.85
N GLY A 543 -10.97 -19.61 4.73
CA GLY A 543 -9.97 -20.39 5.44
C GLY A 543 -8.59 -20.49 4.78
N ALA A 544 -8.31 -19.72 3.71
CA ALA A 544 -6.95 -19.64 3.16
C ALA A 544 -6.03 -18.88 4.13
N VAL A 545 -4.77 -19.30 4.28
CA VAL A 545 -3.86 -18.83 5.34
C VAL A 545 -2.51 -18.42 4.79
N GLY A 546 -1.97 -17.35 5.34
CA GLY A 546 -0.56 -16.99 5.24
C GLY A 546 -0.20 -16.14 4.04
N LEU A 547 1.10 -16.05 3.77
CA LEU A 547 1.70 -15.16 2.77
C LEU A 547 1.14 -15.39 1.35
N LEU A 548 0.95 -16.65 0.96
CA LEU A 548 0.46 -17.09 -0.34
C LEU A 548 -0.97 -17.65 -0.27
N GLN A 549 -1.69 -17.43 0.84
CA GLN A 549 -3.09 -17.79 1.05
C GLN A 549 -3.42 -19.23 0.64
N LEU A 550 -2.72 -20.19 1.23
CA LEU A 550 -2.96 -21.61 0.97
C LEU A 550 -4.17 -22.13 1.76
N MET A 551 -5.01 -22.91 1.09
CA MET A 551 -6.04 -23.70 1.78
C MET A 551 -5.37 -24.79 2.62
N PRO A 552 -5.84 -25.06 3.86
CA PRO A 552 -5.23 -26.09 4.73
C PRO A 552 -5.14 -27.48 4.09
N ASP A 553 -6.16 -27.89 3.33
CA ASP A 553 -6.17 -29.19 2.65
C ASP A 553 -5.11 -29.24 1.53
N THR A 554 -4.99 -28.17 0.74
CA THR A 554 -3.95 -28.03 -0.29
C THR A 554 -2.56 -28.06 0.36
N ALA A 555 -2.38 -27.35 1.46
CA ALA A 555 -1.11 -27.32 2.18
C ALA A 555 -0.74 -28.70 2.75
N ALA A 556 -1.71 -29.43 3.30
CA ALA A 556 -1.51 -30.79 3.82
C ALA A 556 -1.12 -31.78 2.70
N GLU A 557 -1.77 -31.71 1.55
CA GLU A 557 -1.41 -32.51 0.37
C GLU A 557 0.02 -32.20 -0.10
N LEU A 558 0.38 -30.92 -0.23
CA LEU A 558 1.71 -30.51 -0.68
C LEU A 558 2.83 -30.87 0.30
N ALA A 559 2.53 -30.84 1.60
CA ALA A 559 3.47 -31.18 2.67
C ALA A 559 3.54 -32.70 2.94
N GLY A 560 2.58 -33.51 2.48
CA GLY A 560 2.46 -34.92 2.81
C GLY A 560 2.11 -35.17 4.29
N ARG A 561 1.65 -34.15 5.02
CA ARG A 561 1.24 -34.21 6.43
C ARG A 561 0.26 -33.09 6.76
N ARG A 562 -0.43 -33.21 7.88
CA ARG A 562 -1.21 -32.08 8.40
C ARG A 562 -0.31 -30.91 8.73
N VAL A 563 -0.75 -29.71 8.41
CA VAL A 563 -0.09 -28.42 8.68
C VAL A 563 -1.04 -27.56 9.49
N SER A 564 -0.59 -27.02 10.62
CA SER A 564 -1.41 -26.15 11.46
C SER A 564 -1.52 -24.73 10.87
N THR A 565 -2.50 -23.98 11.35
CA THR A 565 -2.65 -22.56 10.96
C THR A 565 -1.41 -21.73 11.33
N GLU A 566 -0.86 -21.98 12.52
CA GLU A 566 0.35 -21.30 13.01
C GLU A 566 1.57 -21.60 12.13
N GLU A 567 1.72 -22.86 11.69
CA GLU A 567 2.77 -23.24 10.75
C GLU A 567 2.57 -22.53 9.40
N LEU A 568 1.34 -22.45 8.88
CA LEU A 568 1.03 -21.75 7.63
C LEU A 568 1.22 -20.23 7.71
N GLN A 569 1.23 -19.66 8.90
CA GLN A 569 1.56 -18.25 9.10
C GLN A 569 3.07 -17.99 9.11
N THR A 570 3.90 -19.02 9.12
CA THR A 570 5.36 -18.85 8.99
C THR A 570 5.74 -18.59 7.54
N PRO A 571 6.48 -17.51 7.23
CA PRO A 571 6.81 -17.15 5.85
C PRO A 571 7.56 -18.23 5.07
N ASP A 572 8.54 -18.89 5.71
CA ASP A 572 9.37 -19.92 5.07
C ASP A 572 8.54 -21.11 4.56
N LEU A 573 7.73 -21.72 5.44
CA LEU A 573 6.93 -22.88 5.07
C LEU A 573 5.85 -22.51 4.05
N ASN A 574 5.20 -21.36 4.26
CA ASN A 574 4.14 -20.91 3.36
C ASN A 574 4.69 -20.58 1.96
N ALA A 575 5.86 -19.94 1.88
CA ALA A 575 6.55 -19.66 0.63
C ALA A 575 6.92 -20.96 -0.12
N GLN A 576 7.48 -21.95 0.60
CA GLN A 576 7.84 -23.23 0.02
C GLN A 576 6.62 -23.99 -0.55
N LEU A 577 5.55 -24.12 0.25
CA LEU A 577 4.35 -24.82 -0.20
C LEU A 577 3.64 -24.08 -1.34
N GLY A 578 3.57 -22.74 -1.29
CA GLY A 578 2.96 -21.94 -2.34
C GLY A 578 3.75 -21.99 -3.65
N ALA A 579 5.10 -21.97 -3.59
CA ALA A 579 5.95 -22.15 -4.75
C ALA A 579 5.77 -23.53 -5.37
N ARG A 580 5.68 -24.59 -4.54
CA ARG A 580 5.40 -25.97 -4.98
C ARG A 580 4.04 -26.09 -5.66
N TYR A 581 3.00 -25.45 -5.11
CA TYR A 581 1.69 -25.41 -5.74
C TYR A 581 1.74 -24.71 -7.10
N LEU A 582 2.41 -23.56 -7.17
CA LEU A 582 2.58 -22.83 -8.42
C LEU A 582 3.35 -23.64 -9.47
N HIS A 583 4.40 -24.36 -9.07
CA HIS A 583 5.15 -25.29 -9.93
C HIS A 583 4.24 -26.36 -10.54
N ARG A 584 3.44 -27.07 -9.72
CA ARG A 584 2.48 -28.07 -10.20
C ARG A 584 1.48 -27.49 -11.21
N LEU A 585 1.01 -26.27 -10.99
CA LEU A 585 0.11 -25.59 -11.92
C LEU A 585 0.80 -25.19 -13.23
N LEU A 586 2.07 -24.76 -13.18
CA LEU A 586 2.88 -24.48 -14.36
C LEU A 586 3.11 -25.74 -15.20
N GLU A 587 3.44 -26.87 -14.56
CA GLU A 587 3.56 -28.16 -15.26
C GLU A 587 2.24 -28.59 -15.89
N ARG A 588 1.14 -28.54 -15.15
CA ARG A 588 -0.20 -28.90 -15.63
C ARG A 588 -0.58 -28.13 -16.89
N TRP A 589 -0.26 -26.85 -16.95
CA TRP A 589 -0.65 -25.95 -18.04
C TRP A 589 0.50 -25.66 -19.02
N GLN A 590 1.53 -26.51 -19.07
CA GLN A 590 2.65 -26.39 -20.04
C GLN A 590 3.25 -24.98 -20.06
N GLN A 591 3.49 -24.42 -18.87
CA GLN A 591 4.06 -23.07 -18.66
C GLN A 591 3.16 -21.92 -19.16
N GLN A 592 1.87 -22.17 -19.40
CA GLN A 592 0.93 -21.11 -19.82
C GLN A 592 0.54 -20.23 -18.60
N PRO A 593 1.00 -18.97 -18.52
CA PRO A 593 0.90 -18.17 -17.29
C PRO A 593 -0.54 -17.75 -16.96
N PHE A 594 -1.39 -17.55 -17.98
CA PHE A 594 -2.79 -17.15 -17.75
C PHE A 594 -3.59 -18.27 -17.10
N LEU A 595 -3.43 -19.50 -17.57
CA LEU A 595 -4.10 -20.67 -17.02
C LEU A 595 -3.58 -21.02 -15.62
N THR A 596 -2.27 -20.90 -15.44
CA THR A 596 -1.61 -21.13 -14.14
C THR A 596 -2.15 -20.17 -13.08
N VAL A 597 -2.13 -18.89 -13.36
CA VAL A 597 -2.57 -17.86 -12.39
C VAL A 597 -4.08 -17.92 -12.15
N ALA A 598 -4.88 -18.19 -13.19
CA ALA A 598 -6.31 -18.42 -13.02
C ALA A 598 -6.59 -19.63 -12.11
N SER A 599 -5.83 -20.73 -12.30
CA SER A 599 -5.96 -21.96 -11.49
C SER A 599 -5.54 -21.77 -10.04
N TYR A 600 -4.57 -20.92 -9.77
CA TYR A 600 -4.17 -20.62 -8.41
C TYR A 600 -5.33 -20.04 -7.59
N ASN A 601 -6.12 -19.15 -8.20
CA ASN A 601 -7.25 -18.49 -7.55
C ASN A 601 -8.56 -19.32 -7.59
N ALA A 602 -8.92 -19.87 -8.76
CA ALA A 602 -10.20 -20.53 -8.97
C ALA A 602 -10.14 -22.07 -8.86
N GLY A 603 -8.94 -22.62 -8.79
CA GLY A 603 -8.71 -24.06 -8.88
C GLY A 603 -8.62 -24.56 -10.33
N PRO A 604 -7.78 -25.60 -10.59
CA PRO A 604 -7.54 -26.11 -11.94
C PRO A 604 -8.77 -26.77 -12.58
N GLY A 605 -9.71 -27.29 -11.79
CA GLY A 605 -10.95 -27.85 -12.30
C GLY A 605 -11.87 -26.82 -12.93
N ALA A 606 -12.03 -25.65 -12.28
CA ALA A 606 -12.80 -24.55 -12.84
C ALA A 606 -12.18 -24.05 -14.14
N VAL A 607 -10.85 -23.84 -14.16
CA VAL A 607 -10.14 -23.34 -15.35
C VAL A 607 -10.25 -24.33 -16.51
N ALA A 608 -10.17 -25.64 -16.26
CA ALA A 608 -10.36 -26.65 -17.29
C ALA A 608 -11.75 -26.55 -17.96
N SER A 609 -12.79 -26.21 -17.21
CA SER A 609 -14.15 -26.02 -17.77
C SER A 609 -14.27 -24.77 -18.65
N TRP A 610 -13.34 -23.81 -18.53
CA TRP A 610 -13.30 -22.61 -19.36
C TRP A 610 -12.51 -22.77 -20.65
N LEU A 611 -11.90 -23.92 -20.87
CA LEU A 611 -11.22 -24.28 -22.13
C LEU A 611 -12.23 -24.97 -23.05
N ASN A 612 -13.07 -24.18 -23.67
CA ASN A 612 -14.10 -24.67 -24.57
C ASN A 612 -14.28 -23.69 -25.76
N PRO A 613 -14.81 -24.16 -26.91
CA PRO A 613 -14.93 -23.33 -28.13
C PRO A 613 -15.85 -22.09 -27.99
N ALA A 614 -16.64 -21.99 -26.94
CA ALA A 614 -17.50 -20.81 -26.72
C ALA A 614 -16.73 -19.62 -26.12
N LEU A 615 -15.51 -19.84 -25.61
CA LEU A 615 -14.63 -18.81 -25.08
C LEU A 615 -13.43 -18.59 -26.00
N PRO A 616 -12.80 -17.40 -25.96
CA PRO A 616 -11.56 -17.15 -26.69
C PRO A 616 -10.46 -18.15 -26.33
N ASP A 617 -9.58 -18.43 -27.26
CA ASP A 617 -8.43 -19.30 -27.05
C ASP A 617 -7.38 -18.60 -26.17
N PRO A 618 -6.96 -19.19 -25.04
CA PRO A 618 -5.99 -18.55 -24.13
C PRO A 618 -4.57 -18.46 -24.70
N GLU A 619 -4.21 -19.20 -25.73
CA GLU A 619 -2.91 -19.11 -26.41
C GLU A 619 -2.90 -18.03 -27.48
N GLN A 620 -3.95 -17.98 -28.29
CA GLN A 620 -4.05 -17.03 -29.40
C GLN A 620 -4.54 -15.64 -28.98
N GLU A 621 -5.50 -15.60 -28.03
CA GLU A 621 -6.16 -14.37 -27.58
C GLU A 621 -6.18 -14.27 -26.04
N PRO A 622 -5.01 -14.37 -25.36
CA PRO A 622 -4.95 -14.45 -23.90
C PRO A 622 -5.60 -13.25 -23.20
N GLU A 623 -5.56 -12.06 -23.80
CA GLU A 623 -6.19 -10.88 -23.24
C GLU A 623 -7.72 -10.99 -23.29
N LEU A 624 -8.26 -11.44 -24.42
CA LEU A 624 -9.70 -11.60 -24.59
C LEU A 624 -10.22 -12.79 -23.76
N TRP A 625 -9.45 -13.89 -23.69
CA TRP A 625 -9.74 -15.00 -22.78
C TRP A 625 -9.80 -14.55 -21.33
N SER A 626 -8.84 -13.74 -20.89
CA SER A 626 -8.83 -13.25 -19.51
C SER A 626 -10.06 -12.40 -19.18
N GLU A 627 -10.62 -11.67 -20.16
CA GLU A 627 -11.89 -10.94 -19.98
C GLU A 627 -13.13 -11.85 -20.07
N ALA A 628 -13.01 -13.00 -20.69
CA ALA A 628 -14.09 -14.00 -20.78
C ALA A 628 -14.22 -14.88 -19.53
N ILE A 629 -13.25 -14.87 -18.62
CA ILE A 629 -13.31 -15.65 -17.37
C ILE A 629 -14.63 -15.35 -16.65
N PRO A 630 -15.46 -16.37 -16.34
CA PRO A 630 -16.78 -16.17 -15.74
C PRO A 630 -16.73 -15.55 -14.33
N TYR A 631 -15.71 -15.88 -13.55
CA TYR A 631 -15.55 -15.36 -12.18
C TYR A 631 -14.90 -13.96 -12.17
N PRO A 632 -15.62 -12.91 -11.76
CA PRO A 632 -15.10 -11.53 -11.75
C PRO A 632 -13.81 -11.38 -10.94
N GLU A 633 -13.72 -12.08 -9.81
CA GLU A 633 -12.54 -12.07 -8.94
C GLU A 633 -11.32 -12.65 -9.68
N THR A 634 -11.44 -13.85 -10.26
CA THR A 634 -10.35 -14.49 -11.00
C THR A 634 -9.92 -13.70 -12.22
N ARG A 635 -10.86 -13.08 -12.93
CA ARG A 635 -10.60 -12.18 -14.05
C ARG A 635 -9.71 -10.99 -13.66
N LEU A 636 -9.97 -10.39 -12.51
CA LEU A 636 -9.15 -9.32 -11.96
C LEU A 636 -7.82 -9.83 -11.43
N TYR A 637 -7.85 -10.98 -10.74
CA TYR A 637 -6.69 -11.65 -10.16
C TYR A 637 -5.60 -11.93 -11.20
N VAL A 638 -5.96 -12.56 -12.32
CA VAL A 638 -5.03 -12.87 -13.42
C VAL A 638 -4.30 -11.61 -13.90
N LYS A 639 -5.03 -10.54 -14.16
CA LYS A 639 -4.45 -9.27 -14.61
C LYS A 639 -3.55 -8.63 -13.55
N LYS A 640 -3.94 -8.68 -12.29
CA LYS A 640 -3.15 -8.13 -11.19
C LYS A 640 -1.85 -8.91 -10.97
N VAL A 641 -1.91 -10.24 -10.88
CA VAL A 641 -0.73 -11.07 -10.64
C VAL A 641 0.27 -10.96 -11.80
N LEU A 642 -0.20 -11.11 -13.05
CA LEU A 642 0.68 -11.01 -14.21
C LEU A 642 1.20 -9.58 -14.42
N GLY A 643 0.40 -8.57 -14.11
CA GLY A 643 0.83 -7.18 -14.12
C GLY A 643 1.86 -6.88 -13.02
N ASN A 644 1.72 -7.46 -11.84
CA ASN A 644 2.72 -7.36 -10.76
C ASN A 644 4.02 -8.06 -11.15
N ARG A 645 3.95 -9.29 -11.69
CA ARG A 645 5.13 -10.00 -12.22
C ARG A 645 5.91 -9.11 -13.19
N TRP A 646 5.22 -8.56 -14.20
CA TRP A 646 5.82 -7.65 -15.16
C TRP A 646 6.44 -6.42 -14.49
N SER A 647 5.73 -5.80 -13.55
CA SER A 647 6.24 -4.62 -12.85
C SER A 647 7.51 -4.95 -12.05
N TYR A 648 7.58 -6.09 -11.36
CA TYR A 648 8.78 -6.53 -10.67
C TYR A 648 9.96 -6.75 -11.64
N GLN A 649 9.73 -7.35 -12.80
CA GLN A 649 10.76 -7.54 -13.84
C GLN A 649 11.24 -6.19 -14.38
N LEU A 650 10.31 -5.32 -14.78
CA LEU A 650 10.63 -4.02 -15.36
C LEU A 650 11.40 -3.12 -14.37
N LEU A 651 11.02 -3.12 -13.10
CA LEU A 651 11.64 -2.30 -12.05
C LEU A 651 13.08 -2.71 -11.68
N GLN A 652 13.61 -3.78 -12.27
CA GLN A 652 15.04 -4.14 -12.22
C GLN A 652 15.88 -3.33 -13.22
N GLY A 653 15.24 -2.76 -14.23
CA GLY A 653 15.89 -1.97 -15.28
C GLY A 653 16.20 -0.52 -14.86
N ASP A 654 16.88 0.20 -15.75
CA ASP A 654 17.20 1.62 -15.56
C ASP A 654 16.00 2.49 -16.02
N PRO A 655 15.40 3.29 -15.12
CA PRO A 655 14.32 4.19 -15.47
C PRO A 655 14.69 5.20 -16.56
N ALA A 656 15.97 5.60 -16.64
CA ALA A 656 16.42 6.53 -17.66
C ALA A 656 16.38 5.92 -19.07
N GLN A 657 16.62 4.62 -19.18
CA GLN A 657 16.51 3.90 -20.47
C GLN A 657 15.05 3.66 -20.84
N ILE A 658 14.26 3.18 -19.89
CA ILE A 658 12.84 2.83 -20.13
C ILE A 658 12.03 4.09 -20.46
N CYS A 659 12.20 5.18 -19.73
CA CYS A 659 11.51 6.43 -19.98
C CYS A 659 12.05 7.23 -21.20
N LYS A 660 13.21 6.86 -21.77
CA LYS A 660 13.68 7.44 -23.04
C LYS A 660 13.17 6.67 -24.26
N GLN A 661 13.00 5.36 -24.12
CA GLN A 661 12.46 4.50 -25.18
C GLN A 661 10.92 4.63 -25.29
N ALA A 662 10.27 5.00 -24.21
CA ALA A 662 8.88 5.39 -24.16
C ALA A 662 8.72 6.86 -24.62
#